data_4ffd1f7d53a82b50d8a39dd64b40803e
#
_entry.id   4ffd1f7d53a82b50d8a39dd64b40803e
#
_cell.length_a   1.000
_cell.length_b   1.000
_cell.length_c   1.000
_cell.angle_alpha   90.00
_cell.angle_beta   90.00
_cell.angle_gamma   90.00
#
_symmetry.space_group_name_H-M   'P 1'
#
loop_
_entity.id
_entity.type
_entity.pdbx_description
1 polymer ?
#
loop_
_entity_poly.entity_id
_entity_poly.type
_entity_poly.pdbx_seq_one_letter_code
_entity_poly.pdbx_strand_id
1 'polypeptide(L)'
;MNWRRECAYVGLIGAAVFAFFGRIFTTGGAFFVQDIMVQNYPFRDFFARHIRAGILPLWDPSVNCGFPLFAEGQAGPLYPFNWLTSLLPTHWGLSLNILLHLWLAGAGMYALLRLWCARPEAALTGGLAYALSGYMVVRAMSPNFINACAWLPVLLLFVALYVERGRFRYLVLASGIVALQMLVGHPQAAVYGILLCVGYGYYMGIVRRRGLLYFVVLSLVPVGGAILSAAQWLPTAELTELSIRSKGVSWRQFVNMSLPPERLFELLLPNLHGNSAHGTYWGRSAGFFIQLCPFVGVLTLVLAWVALRERVSEPVGFLALIACVGLVLSVGKYTGVFELLYQIPGLRSFRIPTRFLLFFALGISALAGLGCHAVLSEKRPLAGRGFTLTLALLGVFALVVNAKTVLASGATLENLGGDRLLRYAEILRLDALRLMVVLLAAFALLSGWIQRWKAAVIPGIVLIELYSFGVDFNGLIRPSSYTEVPPTAQVILDGHTGRAPPRVMSLVSEQNAPFDWHGGWAYDQDSYHRYTETLRPYSGGLYGLGNVLPGWSPLHLTRQWDLARLYPRFARLASVDYVISYGPLVKPGLRRVYDGEIQVYALENSAPRAFLVTDYVVIGNDRERLRYLRQSASDWSRVVLEEAPGIEKRPGDKAGDAEIVSYGNEEVLVKVGDHSGGLLVLNDAHYPGWRAYVDGEERPILQANHAFRAVVIQPGAREVRFSFESKSVRWGGWISAIGWLCWVLTLAGLWSKQGWQFSPVGEHERTGHTVAIACAQGALVVFLYGACVRWPLWSGALERMQVLMNWGG
;
A
#
# COMPACT_ATOMS: atom_id res chain seq x y z
N MET A 1 -5.80 -33.10 19.20
CA MET A 1 -6.12 -31.65 19.37
C MET A 1 -7.63 -31.50 19.30
N ASN A 2 -8.28 -30.89 20.32
CA ASN A 2 -9.72 -30.69 20.31
C ASN A 2 -10.06 -29.47 19.43
N TRP A 3 -10.51 -29.71 18.21
CA TRP A 3 -10.74 -28.67 17.20
C TRP A 3 -11.75 -27.60 17.70
N ARG A 4 -12.76 -27.99 18.50
CA ARG A 4 -13.74 -27.03 19.08
C ARG A 4 -13.04 -26.02 19.98
N ARG A 5 -12.07 -26.46 20.76
CA ARG A 5 -11.28 -25.59 21.64
C ARG A 5 -10.41 -24.63 20.83
N GLU A 6 -9.76 -25.13 19.77
CA GLU A 6 -8.93 -24.28 18.89
C GLU A 6 -9.79 -23.22 18.18
N CYS A 7 -10.95 -23.59 17.63
CA CYS A 7 -11.90 -22.65 17.03
C CYS A 7 -12.38 -21.60 18.05
N ALA A 8 -12.61 -21.97 19.30
CA ALA A 8 -12.99 -21.01 20.34
C ALA A 8 -11.90 -19.96 20.59
N TYR A 9 -10.61 -20.33 20.63
CA TYR A 9 -9.54 -19.36 20.77
C TYR A 9 -9.39 -18.43 19.55
N VAL A 10 -9.52 -18.98 18.34
CA VAL A 10 -9.57 -18.17 17.11
C VAL A 10 -10.76 -17.23 17.11
N GLY A 11 -11.93 -17.70 17.58
CA GLY A 11 -13.12 -16.88 17.79
C GLY A 11 -12.92 -15.78 18.83
N LEU A 12 -12.21 -16.04 19.93
CA LEU A 12 -11.85 -15.04 20.94
C LEU A 12 -10.95 -13.94 20.36
N ILE A 13 -9.99 -14.27 19.49
CA ILE A 13 -9.18 -13.26 18.78
C ILE A 13 -10.09 -12.39 17.91
N GLY A 14 -11.03 -13.01 17.18
CA GLY A 14 -12.01 -12.29 16.38
C GLY A 14 -12.86 -11.36 17.25
N ALA A 15 -13.44 -11.88 18.33
CA ALA A 15 -14.23 -11.09 19.26
C ALA A 15 -13.42 -9.91 19.85
N ALA A 16 -12.14 -10.11 20.19
CA ALA A 16 -11.27 -9.05 20.67
C ALA A 16 -11.02 -7.97 19.60
N VAL A 17 -10.74 -8.36 18.33
CA VAL A 17 -10.56 -7.42 17.22
C VAL A 17 -11.84 -6.62 16.97
N PHE A 18 -13.00 -7.30 16.89
CA PHE A 18 -14.27 -6.62 16.64
C PHE A 18 -14.72 -5.74 17.82
N ALA A 19 -14.44 -6.14 19.05
CA ALA A 19 -14.70 -5.31 20.23
C ALA A 19 -13.74 -4.10 20.29
N PHE A 20 -12.48 -4.28 19.90
CA PHE A 20 -11.49 -3.20 19.84
C PHE A 20 -11.95 -2.06 18.93
N PHE A 21 -12.51 -2.38 17.79
CA PHE A 21 -13.09 -1.42 16.83
C PHE A 21 -14.62 -1.31 16.95
N GLY A 22 -15.17 -1.66 18.10
CA GLY A 22 -16.61 -1.73 18.34
C GLY A 22 -17.38 -0.44 18.06
N ARG A 23 -16.72 0.72 18.13
CA ARG A 23 -17.28 2.03 17.77
C ARG A 23 -17.82 2.07 16.34
N ILE A 24 -17.25 1.32 15.38
CA ILE A 24 -17.77 1.21 14.01
C ILE A 24 -19.23 0.74 14.05
N PHE A 25 -19.55 -0.25 14.90
CA PHE A 25 -20.89 -0.86 14.98
C PHE A 25 -21.84 -0.05 15.84
N THR A 26 -21.34 0.57 16.91
CA THR A 26 -22.19 1.34 17.85
C THR A 26 -22.53 2.74 17.35
N THR A 27 -21.65 3.38 16.58
CA THR A 27 -21.88 4.71 15.97
C THR A 27 -22.33 4.66 14.53
N GLY A 28 -22.29 3.48 13.89
CA GLY A 28 -22.49 3.33 12.44
C GLY A 28 -21.42 4.00 11.60
N GLY A 29 -20.27 4.39 12.19
CA GLY A 29 -19.20 5.12 11.52
C GLY A 29 -18.39 4.25 10.57
N ALA A 30 -17.64 4.90 9.68
CA ALA A 30 -16.70 4.26 8.76
C ALA A 30 -15.30 4.88 8.89
N PHE A 31 -14.26 4.09 8.67
CA PHE A 31 -12.88 4.60 8.63
C PHE A 31 -12.68 5.60 7.49
N PHE A 32 -11.95 6.69 7.73
CA PHE A 32 -11.78 7.73 6.71
C PHE A 32 -10.39 8.36 6.60
N VAL A 33 -9.49 8.13 7.55
CA VAL A 33 -8.28 8.93 7.70
C VAL A 33 -7.17 8.55 6.73
N GLN A 34 -6.34 9.51 6.33
CA GLN A 34 -5.10 9.36 5.55
C GLN A 34 -5.31 8.60 4.21
N ASP A 35 -4.57 7.50 3.98
CA ASP A 35 -4.62 6.74 2.74
C ASP A 35 -6.04 6.26 2.38
N ILE A 36 -6.92 6.07 3.38
CA ILE A 36 -8.30 5.69 3.13
C ILE A 36 -9.01 6.80 2.37
N MET A 37 -8.96 8.02 2.88
CA MET A 37 -9.65 9.17 2.33
C MET A 37 -9.10 9.56 0.96
N VAL A 38 -7.75 9.64 0.85
CA VAL A 38 -7.11 10.22 -0.33
C VAL A 38 -6.95 9.27 -1.51
N GLN A 39 -7.01 7.95 -1.28
CA GLN A 39 -6.73 6.97 -2.33
C GLN A 39 -7.56 5.69 -2.22
N ASN A 40 -7.57 5.02 -1.04
CA ASN A 40 -8.15 3.67 -0.96
C ASN A 40 -9.66 3.69 -1.15
N TYR A 41 -10.37 4.64 -0.54
CA TYR A 41 -11.82 4.72 -0.71
C TYR A 41 -12.21 5.04 -2.16
N PRO A 42 -11.67 6.09 -2.82
CA PRO A 42 -11.95 6.35 -4.24
C PRO A 42 -11.67 5.14 -5.15
N PHE A 43 -10.53 4.49 -5.00
CA PHE A 43 -10.18 3.33 -5.82
C PHE A 43 -11.10 2.13 -5.56
N ARG A 44 -11.44 1.87 -4.28
CA ARG A 44 -12.35 0.78 -3.92
C ARG A 44 -13.78 1.05 -4.37
N ASP A 45 -14.22 2.30 -4.32
CA ASP A 45 -15.55 2.68 -4.78
C ASP A 45 -15.67 2.54 -6.30
N PHE A 46 -14.68 3.03 -7.04
CA PHE A 46 -14.61 2.83 -8.49
C PHE A 46 -14.62 1.34 -8.83
N PHE A 47 -13.77 0.54 -8.19
CA PHE A 47 -13.73 -0.91 -8.38
C PHE A 47 -15.06 -1.58 -8.03
N ALA A 48 -15.63 -1.29 -6.86
CA ALA A 48 -16.86 -1.93 -6.39
C ALA A 48 -18.08 -1.61 -7.27
N ARG A 49 -18.19 -0.38 -7.78
CA ARG A 49 -19.26 -0.01 -8.72
C ARG A 49 -19.19 -0.83 -10.00
N HIS A 50 -17.99 -1.03 -10.55
CA HIS A 50 -17.78 -1.79 -11.78
C HIS A 50 -17.98 -3.29 -11.58
N ILE A 51 -17.45 -3.86 -10.49
CA ILE A 51 -17.64 -5.28 -10.17
C ILE A 51 -19.12 -5.62 -9.96
N ARG A 52 -19.88 -4.76 -9.30
CA ARG A 52 -21.34 -4.93 -9.17
C ARG A 52 -22.08 -4.85 -10.51
N ALA A 53 -21.52 -4.14 -11.48
CA ALA A 53 -22.00 -4.11 -12.86
C ALA A 53 -21.48 -5.29 -13.75
N GLY A 54 -20.68 -6.21 -13.17
CA GLY A 54 -20.08 -7.34 -13.89
C GLY A 54 -18.89 -6.98 -14.78
N ILE A 55 -18.28 -5.80 -14.57
CA ILE A 55 -17.17 -5.27 -15.36
C ILE A 55 -15.89 -5.26 -14.50
N LEU A 56 -14.80 -5.82 -15.03
CA LEU A 56 -13.48 -5.66 -14.43
C LEU A 56 -12.84 -4.36 -14.96
N PRO A 57 -12.69 -3.29 -14.16
CA PRO A 57 -12.20 -2.03 -14.68
C PRO A 57 -10.69 -2.07 -14.89
N LEU A 58 -10.23 -1.94 -16.14
CA LEU A 58 -8.81 -1.89 -16.48
C LEU A 58 -8.28 -0.44 -16.46
N TRP A 59 -9.11 0.50 -16.86
CA TRP A 59 -8.79 1.91 -17.03
C TRP A 59 -9.73 2.82 -16.25
N ASP A 60 -9.19 3.84 -15.60
CA ASP A 60 -9.97 4.89 -14.93
C ASP A 60 -9.78 6.22 -15.66
N PRO A 61 -10.79 6.72 -16.39
CA PRO A 61 -10.73 7.97 -17.11
C PRO A 61 -10.82 9.22 -16.19
N SER A 62 -11.22 9.04 -14.94
CA SER A 62 -11.39 10.15 -13.98
C SER A 62 -10.08 10.61 -13.34
N VAL A 63 -9.00 9.86 -13.50
CA VAL A 63 -7.71 10.13 -12.87
C VAL A 63 -6.69 10.54 -13.92
N ASN A 64 -6.03 11.69 -13.72
CA ASN A 64 -4.84 12.12 -14.47
C ASN A 64 -5.00 12.07 -16.00
N CYS A 65 -6.13 12.51 -16.51
CA CYS A 65 -6.52 12.41 -17.94
C CYS A 65 -6.65 10.97 -18.46
N GLY A 66 -6.84 10.01 -17.57
CA GLY A 66 -6.88 8.56 -17.82
C GLY A 66 -5.69 7.83 -17.20
N PHE A 67 -5.99 6.74 -16.49
CA PHE A 67 -5.01 6.00 -15.69
C PHE A 67 -5.27 4.49 -15.70
N PRO A 68 -4.24 3.64 -15.88
CA PRO A 68 -4.38 2.19 -15.88
C PRO A 68 -4.53 1.64 -14.44
N LEU A 69 -5.71 1.82 -13.85
CA LEU A 69 -6.00 1.51 -12.44
C LEU A 69 -5.77 0.03 -12.10
N PHE A 70 -6.08 -0.88 -13.01
CA PHE A 70 -5.79 -2.30 -12.82
C PHE A 70 -4.28 -2.55 -12.69
N ALA A 71 -3.49 -1.95 -13.58
CA ALA A 71 -2.03 -2.10 -13.58
C ALA A 71 -1.39 -1.46 -12.34
N GLU A 72 -1.96 -0.37 -11.81
CA GLU A 72 -1.51 0.28 -10.58
C GLU A 72 -1.62 -0.66 -9.38
N GLY A 73 -2.64 -1.50 -9.32
CA GLY A 73 -2.77 -2.63 -8.43
C GLY A 73 -3.25 -2.32 -7.02
N GLN A 74 -3.18 -1.10 -6.51
CA GLN A 74 -3.55 -0.79 -5.12
C GLN A 74 -5.07 -0.91 -4.85
N ALA A 75 -5.89 -0.87 -5.88
CA ALA A 75 -7.30 -1.27 -5.77
C ALA A 75 -7.44 -2.75 -5.39
N GLY A 76 -6.40 -3.56 -5.60
CA GLY A 76 -6.40 -5.01 -5.39
C GLY A 76 -7.44 -5.72 -6.26
N PRO A 77 -7.46 -5.49 -7.60
CA PRO A 77 -8.55 -5.90 -8.47
C PRO A 77 -8.73 -7.42 -8.57
N LEU A 78 -7.68 -8.19 -8.29
CA LEU A 78 -7.71 -9.65 -8.28
C LEU A 78 -7.65 -10.27 -6.88
N TYR A 79 -7.71 -9.46 -5.84
CA TYR A 79 -7.65 -9.96 -4.47
C TYR A 79 -9.03 -10.45 -4.00
N PRO A 80 -9.19 -11.75 -3.63
CA PRO A 80 -10.52 -12.33 -3.39
C PRO A 80 -11.35 -11.64 -2.31
N PHE A 81 -10.71 -11.20 -1.22
CA PHE A 81 -11.42 -10.48 -0.15
C PHE A 81 -12.01 -9.15 -0.62
N ASN A 82 -11.42 -8.51 -1.62
CA ASN A 82 -11.95 -7.26 -2.17
C ASN A 82 -13.22 -7.54 -2.98
N TRP A 83 -13.27 -8.65 -3.73
CA TRP A 83 -14.48 -9.07 -4.43
C TRP A 83 -15.63 -9.31 -3.45
N LEU A 84 -15.35 -10.08 -2.38
CA LEU A 84 -16.35 -10.37 -1.36
C LEU A 84 -16.87 -9.08 -0.70
N THR A 85 -15.97 -8.18 -0.31
CA THR A 85 -16.36 -6.94 0.38
C THR A 85 -16.94 -5.88 -0.57
N SER A 86 -16.72 -5.98 -1.89
CA SER A 86 -17.35 -5.11 -2.90
C SER A 86 -18.86 -5.34 -3.07
N LEU A 87 -19.40 -6.44 -2.55
CA LEU A 87 -20.85 -6.68 -2.50
C LEU A 87 -21.56 -5.78 -1.48
N LEU A 88 -20.81 -5.24 -0.52
CA LEU A 88 -21.32 -4.28 0.48
C LEU A 88 -21.16 -2.83 -0.01
N PRO A 89 -21.87 -1.86 0.59
CA PRO A 89 -21.52 -0.45 0.43
C PRO A 89 -20.04 -0.23 0.72
N THR A 90 -19.35 0.58 -0.09
CA THR A 90 -17.88 0.65 -0.13
C THR A 90 -17.27 0.96 1.22
N HIS A 91 -17.86 1.85 2.02
CA HIS A 91 -17.39 2.20 3.37
C HIS A 91 -17.48 1.03 4.36
N TRP A 92 -18.57 0.23 4.31
CA TRP A 92 -18.69 -0.98 5.11
C TRP A 92 -17.76 -2.09 4.62
N GLY A 93 -17.69 -2.28 3.29
CA GLY A 93 -16.80 -3.26 2.68
C GLY A 93 -15.34 -3.02 3.05
N LEU A 94 -14.88 -1.77 3.00
CA LEU A 94 -13.51 -1.39 3.37
C LEU A 94 -13.24 -1.61 4.86
N SER A 95 -14.16 -1.16 5.73
CA SER A 95 -14.03 -1.33 7.18
C SER A 95 -14.00 -2.80 7.57
N LEU A 96 -14.93 -3.61 7.06
CA LEU A 96 -14.96 -5.05 7.31
C LEU A 96 -13.69 -5.75 6.78
N ASN A 97 -13.20 -5.35 5.62
CA ASN A 97 -11.96 -5.88 5.04
C ASN A 97 -10.78 -5.70 6.01
N ILE A 98 -10.62 -4.52 6.61
CA ILE A 98 -9.58 -4.23 7.60
C ILE A 98 -9.73 -5.14 8.82
N LEU A 99 -10.93 -5.24 9.39
CA LEU A 99 -11.19 -6.05 10.59
C LEU A 99 -10.93 -7.55 10.35
N LEU A 100 -11.35 -8.07 9.19
CA LEU A 100 -11.10 -9.47 8.81
C LEU A 100 -9.61 -9.77 8.68
N HIS A 101 -8.81 -8.81 8.17
CA HIS A 101 -7.37 -9.01 8.04
C HIS A 101 -6.64 -8.89 9.38
N LEU A 102 -7.06 -8.02 10.29
CA LEU A 102 -6.54 -8.00 11.66
C LEU A 102 -6.87 -9.31 12.40
N TRP A 103 -8.08 -9.83 12.24
CA TRP A 103 -8.43 -11.15 12.74
C TRP A 103 -7.57 -12.26 12.12
N LEU A 104 -7.39 -12.27 10.79
CA LEU A 104 -6.52 -13.22 10.09
C LEU A 104 -5.07 -13.16 10.60
N ALA A 105 -4.54 -11.95 10.85
CA ALA A 105 -3.21 -11.75 11.41
C ALA A 105 -3.06 -12.44 12.78
N GLY A 106 -4.03 -12.23 13.68
CA GLY A 106 -4.04 -12.85 15.01
C GLY A 106 -4.27 -14.36 14.95
N ALA A 107 -5.20 -14.82 14.11
CA ALA A 107 -5.49 -16.24 13.93
C ALA A 107 -4.30 -17.00 13.31
N GLY A 108 -3.62 -16.37 12.32
CA GLY A 108 -2.40 -16.90 11.72
C GLY A 108 -1.26 -17.01 12.73
N MET A 109 -1.06 -15.97 13.57
CA MET A 109 -0.06 -15.98 14.63
C MET A 109 -0.41 -17.03 15.70
N TYR A 110 -1.68 -17.16 16.08
CA TYR A 110 -2.14 -18.22 16.96
C TYR A 110 -1.80 -19.60 16.39
N ALA A 111 -2.14 -19.86 15.14
CA ALA A 111 -1.89 -21.16 14.50
C ALA A 111 -0.38 -21.47 14.41
N LEU A 112 0.46 -20.47 14.10
CA LEU A 112 1.91 -20.59 14.08
C LEU A 112 2.45 -20.96 15.48
N LEU A 113 2.01 -20.26 16.51
CA LEU A 113 2.44 -20.53 17.88
C LEU A 113 1.93 -21.87 18.41
N ARG A 114 0.75 -22.35 17.97
CA ARG A 114 0.27 -23.68 18.30
C ARG A 114 1.15 -24.81 17.73
N LEU A 115 1.95 -24.50 16.71
CA LEU A 115 2.97 -25.44 16.23
C LEU A 115 4.17 -25.52 17.19
N TRP A 116 4.53 -24.42 17.85
CA TRP A 116 5.74 -24.29 18.67
C TRP A 116 5.48 -24.36 20.18
N CYS A 117 4.26 -24.10 20.65
CA CYS A 117 3.92 -24.19 22.05
C CYS A 117 2.64 -25.00 22.30
N ALA A 118 2.65 -25.79 23.37
CA ALA A 118 1.52 -26.68 23.69
C ALA A 118 0.31 -25.96 24.26
N ARG A 119 0.48 -24.78 24.89
CA ARG A 119 -0.57 -24.07 25.60
C ARG A 119 -1.32 -23.08 24.68
N PRO A 120 -2.63 -23.25 24.49
CA PRO A 120 -3.41 -22.36 23.61
C PRO A 120 -3.52 -20.94 24.17
N GLU A 121 -3.47 -20.73 25.49
CA GLU A 121 -3.50 -19.40 26.12
C GLU A 121 -2.24 -18.58 25.76
N ALA A 122 -1.11 -19.25 25.63
CA ALA A 122 0.15 -18.66 25.20
C ALA A 122 0.07 -18.24 23.70
N ALA A 123 -0.49 -19.11 22.86
CA ALA A 123 -0.71 -18.79 21.45
C ALA A 123 -1.74 -17.65 21.28
N LEU A 124 -2.80 -17.62 22.11
CA LEU A 124 -3.76 -16.49 22.17
C LEU A 124 -3.04 -15.18 22.48
N THR A 125 -2.15 -15.18 23.49
CA THR A 125 -1.37 -13.99 23.88
C THR A 125 -0.58 -13.43 22.70
N GLY A 126 0.18 -14.27 21.98
CA GLY A 126 0.95 -13.84 20.81
C GLY A 126 0.07 -13.40 19.65
N GLY A 127 -1.09 -14.07 19.43
CA GLY A 127 -2.08 -13.69 18.42
C GLY A 127 -2.67 -12.30 18.66
N LEU A 128 -3.08 -12.01 19.91
CA LEU A 128 -3.58 -10.69 20.32
C LEU A 128 -2.48 -9.62 20.22
N ALA A 129 -1.26 -9.94 20.68
CA ALA A 129 -0.13 -9.04 20.64
C ALA A 129 0.23 -8.62 19.20
N TYR A 130 0.15 -9.53 18.21
CA TYR A 130 0.41 -9.19 16.82
C TYR A 130 -0.74 -8.40 16.20
N ALA A 131 -1.97 -8.92 16.27
CA ALA A 131 -3.14 -8.33 15.63
C ALA A 131 -3.43 -6.90 16.10
N LEU A 132 -3.25 -6.66 17.42
CA LEU A 132 -3.60 -5.40 18.08
C LEU A 132 -2.37 -4.57 18.49
N SER A 133 -1.15 -4.96 18.05
CA SER A 133 0.03 -4.13 18.26
C SER A 133 -0.22 -2.70 17.75
N GLY A 134 0.37 -1.72 18.42
CA GLY A 134 0.28 -0.33 17.96
C GLY A 134 0.70 -0.19 16.49
N TYR A 135 1.72 -0.96 16.06
CA TYR A 135 2.14 -1.01 14.67
C TYR A 135 1.01 -1.40 13.70
N MET A 136 0.23 -2.44 14.03
CA MET A 136 -0.88 -2.91 13.17
C MET A 136 -2.09 -1.96 13.25
N VAL A 137 -2.43 -1.50 14.45
CA VAL A 137 -3.58 -0.63 14.69
C VAL A 137 -3.44 0.73 14.01
N VAL A 138 -2.28 1.40 14.16
CA VAL A 138 -2.08 2.71 13.52
C VAL A 138 -2.03 2.61 11.99
N ARG A 139 -1.65 1.44 11.45
CA ARG A 139 -1.59 1.19 10.00
C ARG A 139 -2.90 0.67 9.40
N ALA A 140 -3.94 0.49 10.20
CA ALA A 140 -5.27 0.18 9.68
C ALA A 140 -5.77 1.22 8.66
N MET A 141 -5.21 2.44 8.70
CA MET A 141 -5.43 3.50 7.71
C MET A 141 -4.77 3.25 6.33
N SER A 142 -3.89 2.26 6.23
CA SER A 142 -3.26 1.81 4.99
C SER A 142 -3.70 0.37 4.67
N PRO A 143 -4.94 0.14 4.22
CA PRO A 143 -5.56 -1.20 4.10
C PRO A 143 -4.73 -2.18 3.29
N ASN A 144 -4.16 -1.75 2.17
CA ASN A 144 -3.36 -2.63 1.31
C ASN A 144 -2.11 -3.15 2.03
N PHE A 145 -1.47 -2.31 2.86
CA PHE A 145 -0.32 -2.72 3.64
C PHE A 145 -0.72 -3.73 4.72
N ILE A 146 -1.77 -3.44 5.50
CA ILE A 146 -2.26 -4.32 6.57
C ILE A 146 -2.74 -5.65 6.02
N ASN A 147 -3.47 -5.64 4.90
CA ASN A 147 -3.94 -6.86 4.27
C ASN A 147 -2.77 -7.79 3.86
N ALA A 148 -1.69 -7.23 3.34
CA ALA A 148 -0.50 -8.02 3.03
C ALA A 148 0.21 -8.52 4.30
N CYS A 149 0.32 -7.68 5.36
CA CYS A 149 0.93 -8.04 6.63
C CYS A 149 0.17 -9.15 7.38
N ALA A 150 -1.15 -9.22 7.23
CA ALA A 150 -1.99 -10.22 7.87
C ALA A 150 -1.64 -11.66 7.44
N TRP A 151 -1.15 -11.85 6.24
CA TRP A 151 -0.75 -13.14 5.71
C TRP A 151 0.63 -13.63 6.19
N LEU A 152 1.47 -12.76 6.79
CA LEU A 152 2.82 -13.13 7.20
C LEU A 152 2.88 -14.31 8.17
N PRO A 153 2.10 -14.34 9.26
CA PRO A 153 2.11 -15.48 10.17
C PRO A 153 1.64 -16.78 9.49
N VAL A 154 0.66 -16.69 8.57
CA VAL A 154 0.17 -17.86 7.82
C VAL A 154 1.23 -18.38 6.84
N LEU A 155 1.93 -17.46 6.16
CA LEU A 155 3.05 -17.83 5.27
C LEU A 155 4.16 -18.52 6.07
N LEU A 156 4.54 -17.95 7.21
CA LEU A 156 5.55 -18.52 8.10
C LEU A 156 5.10 -19.87 8.68
N LEU A 157 3.80 -20.03 8.99
CA LEU A 157 3.23 -21.30 9.43
C LEU A 157 3.44 -22.41 8.40
N PHE A 158 3.17 -22.17 7.12
CA PHE A 158 3.35 -23.20 6.10
C PHE A 158 4.81 -23.56 5.87
N VAL A 159 5.72 -22.58 5.93
CA VAL A 159 7.16 -22.87 5.88
C VAL A 159 7.61 -23.63 7.11
N ALA A 160 7.14 -23.26 8.31
CA ALA A 160 7.44 -23.98 9.54
C ALA A 160 6.90 -25.42 9.51
N LEU A 161 5.71 -25.66 8.98
CA LEU A 161 5.16 -27.00 8.76
C LEU A 161 6.00 -27.81 7.78
N TYR A 162 6.58 -27.18 6.75
CA TYR A 162 7.52 -27.85 5.86
C TYR A 162 8.82 -28.22 6.59
N VAL A 163 9.39 -27.32 7.36
CA VAL A 163 10.57 -27.55 8.18
C VAL A 163 10.36 -28.75 9.13
N GLU A 164 9.19 -28.79 9.78
CA GLU A 164 8.87 -29.83 10.78
C GLU A 164 8.48 -31.17 10.16
N ARG A 165 7.73 -31.16 9.08
CA ARG A 165 7.08 -32.38 8.54
C ARG A 165 7.65 -32.84 7.21
N GLY A 166 8.49 -32.05 6.53
CA GLY A 166 9.11 -32.37 5.25
C GLY A 166 8.13 -32.55 4.07
N ARG A 167 6.86 -32.17 4.21
CA ARG A 167 5.84 -32.43 3.17
C ARG A 167 5.73 -31.27 2.18
N PHE A 168 5.98 -31.52 0.90
CA PHE A 168 6.00 -30.52 -0.18
C PHE A 168 4.71 -29.72 -0.30
N ARG A 169 3.53 -30.29 0.03
CA ARG A 169 2.24 -29.58 0.01
C ARG A 169 2.24 -28.27 0.78
N TYR A 170 3.05 -28.14 1.83
CA TYR A 170 3.14 -26.92 2.60
C TYR A 170 3.84 -25.79 1.84
N LEU A 171 4.81 -26.10 0.98
CA LEU A 171 5.43 -25.11 0.10
C LEU A 171 4.50 -24.69 -1.03
N VAL A 172 3.69 -25.62 -1.55
CA VAL A 172 2.64 -25.30 -2.50
C VAL A 172 1.60 -24.34 -1.88
N LEU A 173 1.18 -24.60 -0.63
CA LEU A 173 0.31 -23.66 0.10
C LEU A 173 1.00 -22.31 0.36
N ALA A 174 2.28 -22.31 0.74
CA ALA A 174 3.05 -21.09 0.94
C ALA A 174 3.13 -20.24 -0.33
N SER A 175 3.30 -20.85 -1.53
CA SER A 175 3.30 -20.09 -2.79
C SER A 175 1.94 -19.45 -3.08
N GLY A 176 0.82 -20.09 -2.72
CA GLY A 176 -0.51 -19.50 -2.78
C GLY A 176 -0.66 -18.27 -1.87
N ILE A 177 -0.08 -18.32 -0.66
CA ILE A 177 -0.08 -17.15 0.25
C ILE A 177 0.78 -16.00 -0.31
N VAL A 178 1.95 -16.31 -0.90
CA VAL A 178 2.76 -15.28 -1.59
C VAL A 178 1.95 -14.62 -2.71
N ALA A 179 1.23 -15.42 -3.51
CA ALA A 179 0.35 -14.88 -4.55
C ALA A 179 -0.72 -13.95 -3.97
N LEU A 180 -1.41 -14.35 -2.90
CA LEU A 180 -2.41 -13.51 -2.23
C LEU A 180 -1.80 -12.19 -1.75
N GLN A 181 -0.58 -12.20 -1.15
CA GLN A 181 0.10 -10.97 -0.74
C GLN A 181 0.43 -10.05 -1.93
N MET A 182 0.79 -10.60 -3.09
CA MET A 182 1.05 -9.82 -4.30
C MET A 182 -0.25 -9.23 -4.87
N LEU A 183 -1.35 -9.99 -4.87
CA LEU A 183 -2.66 -9.58 -5.38
C LEU A 183 -3.31 -8.48 -4.52
N VAL A 184 -2.92 -8.31 -3.27
CA VAL A 184 -3.37 -7.18 -2.41
C VAL A 184 -2.98 -5.82 -3.01
N GLY A 185 -1.91 -5.77 -3.82
CA GLY A 185 -1.45 -4.52 -4.45
C GLY A 185 -0.44 -3.73 -3.61
N HIS A 186 0.28 -4.39 -2.69
CA HIS A 186 1.37 -3.75 -1.94
C HIS A 186 2.69 -4.55 -2.10
N PRO A 187 3.45 -4.36 -3.22
CA PRO A 187 4.61 -5.18 -3.56
C PRO A 187 5.69 -5.24 -2.48
N GLN A 188 5.96 -4.12 -1.79
CA GLN A 188 6.98 -4.07 -0.73
C GLN A 188 6.64 -5.01 0.44
N ALA A 189 5.37 -5.09 0.85
CA ALA A 189 4.95 -5.99 1.93
C ALA A 189 5.02 -7.47 1.50
N ALA A 190 4.70 -7.77 0.23
CA ALA A 190 4.85 -9.12 -0.32
C ALA A 190 6.32 -9.57 -0.33
N VAL A 191 7.24 -8.68 -0.72
CA VAL A 191 8.68 -8.97 -0.67
C VAL A 191 9.16 -9.20 0.76
N TYR A 192 8.67 -8.44 1.74
CA TYR A 192 8.97 -8.70 3.15
C TYR A 192 8.49 -10.08 3.60
N GLY A 193 7.32 -10.51 3.12
CA GLY A 193 6.83 -11.87 3.35
C GLY A 193 7.77 -12.93 2.78
N ILE A 194 8.21 -12.75 1.54
CA ILE A 194 9.16 -13.65 0.87
C ILE A 194 10.49 -13.72 1.65
N LEU A 195 11.06 -12.57 2.01
CA LEU A 195 12.32 -12.50 2.79
C LEU A 195 12.18 -13.20 4.14
N LEU A 196 11.06 -12.99 4.82
CA LEU A 196 10.78 -13.63 6.11
C LEU A 196 10.70 -15.16 5.98
N CYS A 197 9.90 -15.65 5.02
CA CYS A 197 9.64 -17.09 4.90
C CYS A 197 10.87 -17.85 4.38
N VAL A 198 11.55 -17.32 3.37
CA VAL A 198 12.78 -17.92 2.84
C VAL A 198 13.88 -17.83 3.90
N GLY A 199 14.02 -16.69 4.57
CA GLY A 199 14.97 -16.48 5.66
C GLY A 199 14.78 -17.46 6.81
N TYR A 200 13.53 -17.71 7.25
CA TYR A 200 13.23 -18.71 8.28
C TYR A 200 13.59 -20.12 7.82
N GLY A 201 13.16 -20.50 6.62
CA GLY A 201 13.44 -21.81 6.07
C GLY A 201 14.95 -22.06 5.94
N TYR A 202 15.71 -21.07 5.49
CA TYR A 202 17.16 -21.14 5.35
C TYR A 202 17.84 -21.24 6.72
N TYR A 203 17.45 -20.38 7.68
CA TYR A 203 17.95 -20.42 9.03
C TYR A 203 17.77 -21.83 9.64
N MET A 204 16.57 -22.38 9.58
CA MET A 204 16.27 -23.72 10.09
C MET A 204 16.96 -24.82 9.29
N GLY A 205 17.12 -24.65 7.98
CA GLY A 205 17.88 -25.56 7.12
C GLY A 205 19.34 -25.64 7.53
N ILE A 206 19.96 -24.52 7.85
CA ILE A 206 21.35 -24.47 8.36
C ILE A 206 21.43 -25.08 9.74
N VAL A 207 20.55 -24.68 10.67
CA VAL A 207 20.53 -25.21 12.04
C VAL A 207 20.36 -26.74 12.05
N ARG A 208 19.48 -27.27 11.19
CA ARG A 208 19.18 -28.71 11.06
C ARG A 208 20.06 -29.42 10.02
N ARG A 209 21.11 -28.77 9.50
CA ARG A 209 22.06 -29.29 8.51
C ARG A 209 21.42 -30.00 7.32
N ARG A 210 20.40 -29.33 6.70
CA ARG A 210 19.70 -29.86 5.53
C ARG A 210 20.58 -29.79 4.28
N GLY A 211 20.41 -30.74 3.35
CA GLY A 211 21.13 -30.78 2.08
C GLY A 211 20.66 -29.68 1.08
N LEU A 212 21.44 -29.49 0.01
CA LEU A 212 21.22 -28.48 -1.02
C LEU A 212 19.81 -28.49 -1.60
N LEU A 213 19.25 -29.67 -1.88
CA LEU A 213 17.90 -29.82 -2.46
C LEU A 213 16.83 -29.15 -1.61
N TYR A 214 16.96 -29.15 -0.29
CA TYR A 214 16.03 -28.46 0.61
C TYR A 214 15.97 -26.95 0.32
N PHE A 215 17.10 -26.30 0.13
CA PHE A 215 17.18 -24.86 -0.15
C PHE A 215 16.66 -24.54 -1.54
N VAL A 216 16.97 -25.35 -2.55
CA VAL A 216 16.46 -25.20 -3.91
C VAL A 216 14.94 -25.28 -3.93
N VAL A 217 14.37 -26.33 -3.30
CA VAL A 217 12.91 -26.52 -3.26
C VAL A 217 12.21 -25.40 -2.52
N LEU A 218 12.79 -24.91 -1.42
CA LEU A 218 12.25 -23.77 -0.68
C LEU A 218 12.25 -22.49 -1.53
N SER A 219 13.27 -22.28 -2.37
CA SER A 219 13.38 -21.13 -3.27
C SER A 219 12.33 -21.12 -4.37
N LEU A 220 11.61 -22.23 -4.60
CA LEU A 220 10.49 -22.28 -5.56
C LEU A 220 9.21 -21.60 -5.04
N VAL A 221 9.10 -21.34 -3.73
CA VAL A 221 7.92 -20.68 -3.14
C VAL A 221 7.64 -19.30 -3.76
N PRO A 222 8.62 -18.36 -3.82
CA PRO A 222 8.40 -17.08 -4.47
C PRO A 222 8.14 -17.20 -5.97
N VAL A 223 8.75 -18.17 -6.67
CA VAL A 223 8.52 -18.42 -8.09
C VAL A 223 7.08 -18.88 -8.34
N GLY A 224 6.59 -19.83 -7.53
CA GLY A 224 5.19 -20.27 -7.59
C GLY A 224 4.23 -19.11 -7.30
N GLY A 225 4.52 -18.29 -6.29
CA GLY A 225 3.74 -17.10 -5.99
C GLY A 225 3.69 -16.09 -7.14
N ALA A 226 4.82 -15.87 -7.82
CA ALA A 226 4.90 -14.99 -8.98
C ALA A 226 4.07 -15.53 -10.16
N ILE A 227 4.13 -16.83 -10.46
CA ILE A 227 3.32 -17.45 -11.52
C ILE A 227 1.82 -17.28 -11.21
N LEU A 228 1.40 -17.57 -9.97
CA LEU A 228 0.00 -17.47 -9.56
C LEU A 228 -0.54 -16.03 -9.60
N SER A 229 0.31 -15.03 -9.44
CA SER A 229 -0.07 -13.60 -9.43
C SER A 229 0.34 -12.85 -10.70
N ALA A 230 0.73 -13.54 -11.77
CA ALA A 230 1.22 -12.92 -13.01
C ALA A 230 0.20 -11.96 -13.65
N ALA A 231 -1.09 -12.24 -13.52
CA ALA A 231 -2.18 -11.37 -13.96
C ALA A 231 -2.11 -9.96 -13.37
N GLN A 232 -1.53 -9.79 -12.18
CA GLN A 232 -1.37 -8.49 -11.54
C GLN A 232 0.01 -7.88 -11.77
N TRP A 233 1.08 -8.64 -11.51
CA TRP A 233 2.40 -8.02 -11.52
C TRP A 233 2.93 -7.72 -12.92
N LEU A 234 2.52 -8.44 -13.99
CA LEU A 234 2.93 -8.13 -15.37
C LEU A 234 2.46 -6.75 -15.81
N PRO A 235 1.16 -6.39 -15.73
CA PRO A 235 0.73 -5.02 -16.05
C PRO A 235 1.30 -3.98 -15.07
N THR A 236 1.54 -4.34 -13.80
CA THR A 236 2.20 -3.43 -12.85
C THR A 236 3.66 -3.15 -13.24
N ALA A 237 4.37 -4.14 -13.76
CA ALA A 237 5.73 -3.97 -14.28
C ALA A 237 5.74 -3.05 -15.50
N GLU A 238 4.82 -3.27 -16.48
CA GLU A 238 4.65 -2.40 -17.65
C GLU A 238 4.39 -0.94 -17.23
N LEU A 239 3.48 -0.71 -16.29
CA LEU A 239 3.21 0.63 -15.76
C LEU A 239 4.43 1.23 -15.05
N THR A 240 5.17 0.42 -14.30
CA THR A 240 6.34 0.88 -13.55
C THR A 240 7.41 1.44 -14.49
N GLU A 241 7.62 0.83 -15.66
CA GLU A 241 8.54 1.32 -16.70
C GLU A 241 8.18 2.70 -17.20
N LEU A 242 6.90 2.95 -17.39
CA LEU A 242 6.37 4.22 -17.93
C LEU A 242 6.19 5.28 -16.83
N SER A 243 6.39 4.90 -15.58
CA SER A 243 6.14 5.77 -14.43
C SER A 243 7.38 6.52 -13.96
N ILE A 244 7.15 7.51 -13.10
CA ILE A 244 8.21 8.24 -12.38
C ILE A 244 9.11 7.32 -11.53
N ARG A 245 8.73 6.05 -11.36
CA ARG A 245 9.50 5.02 -10.63
C ARG A 245 10.46 4.23 -11.51
N SER A 246 10.44 4.38 -12.81
CA SER A 246 11.30 3.63 -13.75
C SER A 246 12.80 3.70 -13.41
N LYS A 247 13.25 4.82 -12.84
CA LYS A 247 14.65 5.05 -12.43
C LYS A 247 14.92 4.76 -10.94
N GLY A 248 13.94 4.21 -10.21
CA GLY A 248 14.00 4.06 -8.76
C GLY A 248 13.71 5.37 -8.01
N VAL A 249 14.00 5.39 -6.70
CA VAL A 249 13.81 6.57 -5.86
C VAL A 249 15.12 7.26 -5.53
N SER A 250 15.07 8.58 -5.28
CA SER A 250 16.23 9.33 -4.78
C SER A 250 16.60 8.89 -3.36
N TRP A 251 17.86 9.14 -2.95
CA TRP A 251 18.31 8.89 -1.58
C TRP A 251 17.36 9.48 -0.53
N ARG A 252 16.96 10.75 -0.71
CA ARG A 252 16.03 11.44 0.19
C ARG A 252 14.70 10.70 0.32
N GLN A 253 14.17 10.16 -0.78
CA GLN A 253 12.93 9.37 -0.77
C GLN A 253 13.13 7.99 -0.15
N PHE A 254 14.30 7.35 -0.42
CA PHE A 254 14.66 6.03 0.09
C PHE A 254 14.69 5.99 1.61
N VAL A 255 15.31 6.98 2.24
CA VAL A 255 15.47 7.09 3.70
C VAL A 255 14.36 7.93 4.37
N ASN A 256 13.35 8.37 3.62
CA ASN A 256 12.25 9.12 4.20
C ASN A 256 11.53 8.28 5.27
N MET A 257 11.11 8.91 6.36
CA MET A 257 10.46 8.24 7.49
C MET A 257 11.37 7.18 8.14
N SER A 258 12.68 7.43 8.26
CA SER A 258 13.56 6.68 9.15
C SER A 258 13.15 6.93 10.60
N LEU A 259 13.22 5.91 11.46
CA LEU A 259 12.90 6.02 12.88
C LEU A 259 14.03 6.76 13.60
N PRO A 260 13.81 7.96 14.15
CA PRO A 260 14.80 8.61 14.98
C PRO A 260 15.08 7.77 16.24
N PRO A 261 16.35 7.60 16.66
CA PRO A 261 16.69 6.76 17.82
C PRO A 261 15.97 7.13 19.12
N GLU A 262 15.69 8.41 19.33
CA GLU A 262 14.93 8.91 20.50
C GLU A 262 13.49 8.37 20.53
N ARG A 263 12.92 7.98 19.40
CA ARG A 263 11.58 7.37 19.34
C ARG A 263 11.54 5.92 19.82
N LEU A 264 12.68 5.31 20.10
CA LEU A 264 12.71 3.99 20.74
C LEU A 264 12.09 4.03 22.14
N PHE A 265 12.07 5.18 22.81
CA PHE A 265 11.34 5.35 24.08
C PHE A 265 9.82 5.17 23.93
N GLU A 266 9.27 5.34 22.73
CA GLU A 266 7.86 5.06 22.43
C GLU A 266 7.50 3.56 22.53
N LEU A 267 8.47 2.67 22.63
CA LEU A 267 8.25 1.27 23.02
C LEU A 267 7.64 1.14 24.43
N LEU A 268 7.91 2.11 25.30
CA LEU A 268 7.40 2.16 26.68
C LEU A 268 6.27 3.19 26.83
N LEU A 269 6.43 4.35 26.22
CA LEU A 269 5.52 5.51 26.30
C LEU A 269 5.11 5.93 24.86
N PRO A 270 4.13 5.28 24.23
CA PRO A 270 3.86 5.42 22.80
C PRO A 270 3.43 6.82 22.36
N ASN A 271 2.93 7.65 23.27
CA ASN A 271 2.53 9.03 22.97
C ASN A 271 3.57 10.08 23.43
N LEU A 272 4.83 9.67 23.67
CA LEU A 272 5.90 10.55 24.14
C LEU A 272 6.14 11.77 23.24
N HIS A 273 5.96 11.63 21.93
CA HIS A 273 6.06 12.74 20.96
C HIS A 273 4.67 13.24 20.53
N GLY A 274 3.64 13.04 21.36
CA GLY A 274 2.26 13.33 21.04
C GLY A 274 1.62 12.27 20.15
N ASN A 275 0.34 12.46 19.83
CA ASN A 275 -0.47 11.54 19.03
C ASN A 275 -1.28 12.32 18.00
N SER A 276 -1.17 11.93 16.74
CA SER A 276 -1.86 12.62 15.66
C SER A 276 -3.38 12.49 15.72
N ALA A 277 -3.90 11.37 16.24
CA ALA A 277 -5.34 11.20 16.40
C ALA A 277 -5.93 12.21 17.37
N HIS A 278 -5.15 12.63 18.38
CA HIS A 278 -5.57 13.59 19.40
C HIS A 278 -5.09 15.01 19.14
N GLY A 279 -4.46 15.28 17.99
CA GLY A 279 -3.94 16.61 17.61
C GLY A 279 -2.74 17.08 18.46
N THR A 280 -2.13 16.19 19.23
CA THR A 280 -1.01 16.52 20.13
C THR A 280 0.36 16.17 19.54
N TYR A 281 0.41 15.58 18.34
CA TYR A 281 1.66 15.23 17.69
C TYR A 281 2.43 16.47 17.25
N TRP A 282 3.67 16.57 17.65
CA TRP A 282 4.57 17.71 17.38
C TRP A 282 5.71 17.39 16.39
N GLY A 283 5.59 16.28 15.67
CA GLY A 283 6.41 15.98 14.49
C GLY A 283 6.01 16.79 13.27
N ARG A 284 6.75 16.62 12.16
CA ARG A 284 6.59 17.41 10.92
C ARG A 284 5.21 17.29 10.25
N SER A 285 4.53 16.16 10.36
CA SER A 285 3.24 15.88 9.72
C SER A 285 2.55 14.76 10.47
N ALA A 286 1.23 14.84 10.60
CA ALA A 286 0.41 13.83 11.26
C ALA A 286 0.62 12.41 10.68
N GLY A 287 0.80 12.29 9.37
CA GLY A 287 1.09 11.02 8.70
C GLY A 287 2.41 10.36 9.12
N PHE A 288 3.36 11.12 9.67
CA PHE A 288 4.62 10.56 10.16
C PHE A 288 4.41 9.70 11.41
N PHE A 289 3.48 10.04 12.30
CA PHE A 289 3.20 9.22 13.48
C PHE A 289 2.82 7.78 13.09
N ILE A 290 1.96 7.62 12.08
CA ILE A 290 1.51 6.31 11.58
C ILE A 290 2.70 5.44 11.14
N GLN A 291 3.69 6.06 10.48
CA GLN A 291 4.86 5.34 9.99
C GLN A 291 5.88 5.04 11.09
N LEU A 292 5.96 5.88 12.13
CA LEU A 292 7.03 5.84 13.14
C LEU A 292 6.65 5.10 14.43
N CYS A 293 5.43 4.59 14.59
CA CYS A 293 4.96 3.94 15.82
C CYS A 293 5.61 2.54 16.01
N PRO A 294 6.52 2.36 16.99
CA PRO A 294 7.15 1.06 17.27
C PRO A 294 6.42 0.25 18.35
N PHE A 295 5.34 0.78 18.96
CA PHE A 295 4.70 0.20 20.14
C PHE A 295 4.08 -1.18 19.88
N VAL A 296 4.38 -2.12 20.76
CA VAL A 296 3.88 -3.50 20.70
C VAL A 296 3.30 -4.00 22.05
N GLY A 297 3.29 -3.13 23.06
CA GLY A 297 2.93 -3.44 24.45
C GLY A 297 4.14 -3.77 25.31
N VAL A 298 4.17 -3.23 26.52
CA VAL A 298 5.26 -3.42 27.50
C VAL A 298 5.25 -4.85 28.04
N LEU A 299 4.07 -5.40 28.40
CA LEU A 299 3.99 -6.81 28.82
C LEU A 299 4.44 -7.76 27.69
N THR A 300 4.14 -7.42 26.44
CA THR A 300 4.63 -8.17 25.27
C THR A 300 6.16 -8.21 25.21
N LEU A 301 6.83 -7.08 25.46
CA LEU A 301 8.30 -6.99 25.54
C LEU A 301 8.87 -7.82 26.71
N VAL A 302 8.24 -7.75 27.87
CA VAL A 302 8.65 -8.55 29.05
C VAL A 302 8.53 -10.05 28.76
N LEU A 303 7.42 -10.49 28.18
CA LEU A 303 7.24 -11.89 27.80
C LEU A 303 8.23 -12.33 26.73
N ALA A 304 8.52 -11.49 25.73
CA ALA A 304 9.54 -11.77 24.71
C ALA A 304 10.92 -11.96 25.36
N TRP A 305 11.27 -11.12 26.33
CA TRP A 305 12.52 -11.30 27.10
C TRP A 305 12.55 -12.63 27.86
N VAL A 306 11.43 -13.07 28.47
CA VAL A 306 11.34 -14.40 29.12
C VAL A 306 11.62 -15.51 28.10
N ALA A 307 11.07 -15.44 26.89
CA ALA A 307 11.32 -16.45 25.85
C ALA A 307 12.81 -16.56 25.48
N LEU A 308 13.49 -15.40 25.37
CA LEU A 308 14.91 -15.32 25.07
C LEU A 308 15.77 -15.93 26.18
N ARG A 309 15.42 -15.63 27.44
CA ARG A 309 16.14 -16.12 28.62
C ARG A 309 16.00 -17.63 28.76
N GLU A 310 14.79 -18.15 28.64
CA GLU A 310 14.49 -19.57 28.89
C GLU A 310 14.74 -20.45 27.65
N ARG A 311 15.07 -19.84 26.48
CA ARG A 311 15.35 -20.56 25.20
C ARG A 311 14.30 -21.64 24.89
N VAL A 312 13.04 -21.28 24.96
CA VAL A 312 11.85 -22.15 24.99
C VAL A 312 11.78 -23.13 23.80
N SER A 313 12.30 -22.75 22.62
CA SER A 313 12.23 -23.56 21.39
C SER A 313 13.27 -23.11 20.34
N GLU A 314 13.54 -23.95 19.34
CA GLU A 314 14.47 -23.63 18.24
C GLU A 314 14.17 -22.31 17.50
N PRO A 315 12.90 -21.94 17.20
CA PRO A 315 12.59 -20.69 16.49
C PRO A 315 12.96 -19.41 17.24
N VAL A 316 13.20 -19.45 18.56
CA VAL A 316 13.52 -18.27 19.38
C VAL A 316 14.68 -17.47 18.80
N GLY A 317 15.75 -18.15 18.36
CA GLY A 317 16.91 -17.49 17.76
C GLY A 317 16.57 -16.72 16.49
N PHE A 318 15.77 -17.31 15.60
CA PHE A 318 15.31 -16.63 14.37
C PHE A 318 14.38 -15.45 14.68
N LEU A 319 13.44 -15.63 15.59
CA LEU A 319 12.49 -14.57 15.98
C LEU A 319 13.22 -13.38 16.61
N ALA A 320 14.23 -13.64 17.44
CA ALA A 320 15.10 -12.60 17.99
C ALA A 320 15.88 -11.88 16.89
N LEU A 321 16.43 -12.64 15.93
CA LEU A 321 17.19 -12.08 14.82
C LEU A 321 16.31 -11.15 13.97
N ILE A 322 15.09 -11.56 13.57
CA ILE A 322 14.22 -10.72 12.76
C ILE A 322 13.72 -9.49 13.52
N ALA A 323 13.47 -9.61 14.83
CA ALA A 323 13.09 -8.48 15.65
C ALA A 323 14.23 -7.44 15.72
N CYS A 324 15.46 -7.89 15.96
CA CYS A 324 16.64 -7.04 15.98
C CYS A 324 16.89 -6.39 14.61
N VAL A 325 16.91 -7.18 13.53
CA VAL A 325 17.11 -6.68 12.16
C VAL A 325 16.02 -5.70 11.80
N GLY A 326 14.74 -5.98 12.13
CA GLY A 326 13.62 -5.10 11.88
C GLY A 326 13.79 -3.74 12.58
N LEU A 327 14.21 -3.75 13.83
CA LEU A 327 14.45 -2.53 14.61
C LEU A 327 15.64 -1.74 14.04
N VAL A 328 16.77 -2.37 13.78
CA VAL A 328 17.99 -1.73 13.23
C VAL A 328 17.71 -1.13 11.86
N LEU A 329 17.05 -1.88 10.96
CA LEU A 329 16.70 -1.37 9.63
C LEU A 329 15.67 -0.25 9.68
N SER A 330 14.77 -0.22 10.67
CA SER A 330 13.80 0.87 10.83
C SER A 330 14.45 2.22 11.13
N VAL A 331 15.59 2.22 11.81
CA VAL A 331 16.38 3.43 12.14
C VAL A 331 16.92 4.12 10.86
N GLY A 332 17.08 3.37 9.78
CA GLY A 332 17.31 3.90 8.42
C GLY A 332 18.56 4.77 8.30
N LYS A 333 18.39 6.04 7.92
CA LYS A 333 19.49 7.00 7.67
C LYS A 333 20.40 7.25 8.86
N TYR A 334 19.99 6.88 10.07
CA TYR A 334 20.80 7.07 11.27
C TYR A 334 21.80 5.90 11.47
N THR A 335 21.79 4.92 10.56
CA THR A 335 22.77 3.83 10.50
C THR A 335 23.42 3.80 9.11
N GLY A 336 24.72 3.53 9.01
CA GLY A 336 25.42 3.38 7.71
C GLY A 336 24.92 2.21 6.85
N VAL A 337 24.06 1.33 7.38
CA VAL A 337 23.53 0.16 6.66
C VAL A 337 22.70 0.59 5.43
N PHE A 338 21.93 1.67 5.53
CA PHE A 338 21.10 2.13 4.42
C PHE A 338 21.88 2.69 3.25
N GLU A 339 23.08 3.22 3.47
CA GLU A 339 24.00 3.64 2.39
C GLU A 339 24.43 2.45 1.55
N LEU A 340 24.72 1.32 2.17
CA LEU A 340 25.05 0.06 1.49
C LEU A 340 23.82 -0.50 0.74
N LEU A 341 22.65 -0.53 1.39
CA LEU A 341 21.42 -1.02 0.77
C LEU A 341 21.01 -0.18 -0.45
N TYR A 342 21.25 1.12 -0.45
CA TYR A 342 20.94 2.00 -1.58
C TYR A 342 21.78 1.70 -2.82
N GLN A 343 22.97 1.11 -2.65
CA GLN A 343 23.84 0.72 -3.77
C GLN A 343 23.34 -0.55 -4.46
N ILE A 344 22.53 -1.38 -3.78
CA ILE A 344 22.03 -2.63 -4.35
C ILE A 344 20.91 -2.34 -5.36
N PRO A 345 21.09 -2.71 -6.64
CA PRO A 345 20.04 -2.57 -7.63
C PRO A 345 18.75 -3.30 -7.21
N GLY A 346 17.61 -2.66 -7.45
CA GLY A 346 16.30 -3.21 -7.07
C GLY A 346 15.83 -2.75 -5.68
N LEU A 347 16.71 -2.66 -4.67
CA LEU A 347 16.34 -2.12 -3.37
C LEU A 347 15.99 -0.62 -3.42
N ARG A 348 16.51 0.11 -4.41
CA ARG A 348 16.14 1.51 -4.70
C ARG A 348 14.65 1.74 -5.03
N SER A 349 13.90 0.69 -5.30
CA SER A 349 12.45 0.80 -5.56
C SER A 349 11.64 0.89 -4.27
N PHE A 350 12.23 0.56 -3.12
CA PHE A 350 11.60 0.66 -1.82
C PHE A 350 11.84 2.02 -1.16
N ARG A 351 11.02 2.33 -0.20
CA ARG A 351 11.13 3.54 0.62
C ARG A 351 10.57 3.25 2.01
N ILE A 352 10.76 4.20 2.93
CA ILE A 352 10.19 4.16 4.28
C ILE A 352 10.82 3.04 5.12
N PRO A 353 12.02 3.27 5.70
CA PRO A 353 12.71 2.31 6.55
C PRO A 353 11.87 1.76 7.70
N THR A 354 10.99 2.57 8.29
CA THR A 354 10.11 2.14 9.40
C THR A 354 9.13 1.03 9.04
N ARG A 355 8.98 0.67 7.78
CA ARG A 355 8.22 -0.53 7.39
C ARG A 355 8.88 -1.83 7.88
N PHE A 356 10.18 -1.83 8.17
CA PHE A 356 10.88 -2.96 8.80
C PHE A 356 10.46 -3.20 10.25
N LEU A 357 9.79 -2.23 10.92
CA LEU A 357 9.14 -2.47 12.22
C LEU A 357 8.13 -3.62 12.17
N LEU A 358 7.67 -4.00 10.99
CA LEU A 358 6.85 -5.20 10.79
C LEU A 358 7.54 -6.46 11.29
N PHE A 359 8.84 -6.63 10.99
CA PHE A 359 9.63 -7.78 11.48
C PHE A 359 9.83 -7.72 12.99
N PHE A 360 10.02 -6.52 13.53
CA PHE A 360 10.07 -6.32 14.97
C PHE A 360 8.75 -6.71 15.63
N ALA A 361 7.62 -6.18 15.16
CA ALA A 361 6.30 -6.46 15.73
C ALA A 361 5.96 -7.96 15.66
N LEU A 362 6.22 -8.62 14.51
CA LEU A 362 5.99 -10.05 14.33
C LEU A 362 6.88 -10.89 15.26
N GLY A 363 8.19 -10.59 15.27
CA GLY A 363 9.17 -11.33 16.08
C GLY A 363 8.88 -11.21 17.57
N ILE A 364 8.64 -9.99 18.06
CA ILE A 364 8.34 -9.74 19.49
C ILE A 364 7.01 -10.39 19.90
N SER A 365 5.96 -10.30 19.08
CA SER A 365 4.66 -10.92 19.38
C SER A 365 4.76 -12.45 19.44
N ALA A 366 5.52 -13.07 18.52
CA ALA A 366 5.76 -14.50 18.54
C ALA A 366 6.58 -14.92 19.77
N LEU A 367 7.65 -14.19 20.09
CA LEU A 367 8.44 -14.38 21.30
C LEU A 367 7.59 -14.23 22.56
N ALA A 368 6.68 -13.25 22.60
CA ALA A 368 5.78 -13.07 23.75
C ALA A 368 4.86 -14.28 23.96
N GLY A 369 4.34 -14.88 22.89
CA GLY A 369 3.62 -16.15 22.99
C GLY A 369 4.46 -17.27 23.56
N LEU A 370 5.71 -17.43 23.09
CA LEU A 370 6.65 -18.44 23.63
C LEU A 370 7.03 -18.15 25.09
N GLY A 371 7.25 -16.88 25.45
CA GLY A 371 7.54 -16.49 26.83
C GLY A 371 6.32 -16.69 27.77
N CYS A 372 5.11 -16.42 27.28
CA CYS A 372 3.89 -16.75 27.99
C CYS A 372 3.79 -18.27 28.23
N HIS A 373 4.15 -19.08 27.24
CA HIS A 373 4.22 -20.55 27.41
C HIS A 373 5.18 -20.95 28.55
N ALA A 374 6.36 -20.33 28.62
CA ALA A 374 7.30 -20.56 29.72
C ALA A 374 6.72 -20.18 31.08
N VAL A 375 6.15 -18.97 31.19
CA VAL A 375 5.51 -18.47 32.43
C VAL A 375 4.38 -19.41 32.88
N LEU A 376 3.58 -19.91 31.94
CA LEU A 376 2.46 -20.81 32.24
C LEU A 376 2.91 -22.25 32.62
N SER A 377 4.05 -22.68 32.13
CA SER A 377 4.57 -24.04 32.36
C SER A 377 5.45 -24.14 33.62
N GLU A 378 6.08 -23.01 33.98
CA GLU A 378 7.01 -22.97 35.13
C GLU A 378 6.25 -22.76 36.44
N LYS A 379 6.63 -23.56 37.47
CA LYS A 379 6.09 -23.43 38.83
C LYS A 379 6.91 -22.52 39.73
N ARG A 380 8.18 -22.23 39.33
CA ARG A 380 9.08 -21.36 40.10
C ARG A 380 8.98 -19.93 39.68
N PRO A 381 9.25 -18.96 40.58
CA PRO A 381 9.37 -17.55 40.17
C PRO A 381 10.47 -17.36 39.15
N LEU A 382 10.13 -16.72 38.02
CA LEU A 382 11.10 -16.39 36.96
C LEU A 382 11.83 -15.06 37.21
N ALA A 383 11.30 -14.24 38.10
CA ALA A 383 11.92 -12.96 38.46
C ALA A 383 13.01 -13.13 39.52
N GLY A 384 14.27 -12.92 39.13
CA GLY A 384 15.33 -12.68 40.06
C GLY A 384 15.33 -11.21 40.54
N ARG A 385 15.97 -10.91 41.69
CA ARG A 385 16.08 -9.54 42.26
C ARG A 385 16.62 -8.50 41.26
N GLY A 386 17.56 -8.91 40.40
CA GLY A 386 18.11 -8.04 39.36
C GLY A 386 17.09 -7.60 38.30
N PHE A 387 16.20 -8.51 37.86
CA PHE A 387 15.16 -8.20 36.89
C PHE A 387 14.13 -7.19 37.43
N THR A 388 13.71 -7.39 38.67
CA THR A 388 12.83 -6.44 39.39
C THR A 388 13.41 -5.04 39.44
N LEU A 389 14.70 -4.96 39.77
CA LEU A 389 15.43 -3.68 39.81
C LEU A 389 15.51 -3.04 38.41
N THR A 390 15.77 -3.84 37.35
CA THR A 390 15.80 -3.37 35.97
C THR A 390 14.45 -2.79 35.53
N LEU A 391 13.32 -3.45 35.82
CA LEU A 391 11.98 -2.93 35.53
C LEU A 391 11.69 -1.64 36.29
N ALA A 392 12.06 -1.57 37.58
CA ALA A 392 11.90 -0.35 38.38
C ALA A 392 12.74 0.80 37.85
N LEU A 393 14.01 0.55 37.47
CA LEU A 393 14.91 1.56 36.91
C LEU A 393 14.42 2.05 35.53
N LEU A 394 13.88 1.14 34.67
CA LEU A 394 13.26 1.52 33.40
C LEU A 394 12.02 2.40 33.61
N GLY A 395 11.21 2.10 34.63
CA GLY A 395 10.05 2.94 34.99
C GLY A 395 10.49 4.33 35.46
N VAL A 396 11.46 4.41 36.35
CA VAL A 396 12.04 5.67 36.84
C VAL A 396 12.71 6.45 35.69
N PHE A 397 13.48 5.76 34.83
CA PHE A 397 14.13 6.37 33.67
C PHE A 397 13.11 6.95 32.70
N ALA A 398 12.04 6.19 32.38
CA ALA A 398 10.97 6.67 31.54
C ALA A 398 10.26 7.93 32.12
N LEU A 399 10.05 7.96 33.43
CA LEU A 399 9.49 9.13 34.11
C LEU A 399 10.45 10.33 34.07
N VAL A 400 11.75 10.13 34.27
CA VAL A 400 12.76 11.20 34.23
C VAL A 400 12.94 11.73 32.82
N VAL A 401 13.00 10.85 31.82
CA VAL A 401 13.09 11.24 30.40
C VAL A 401 11.84 12.02 30.00
N ASN A 402 10.66 11.57 30.42
CA ASN A 402 9.40 12.27 30.15
C ASN A 402 9.43 13.68 30.78
N ALA A 403 9.81 13.80 32.05
CA ALA A 403 9.91 15.10 32.70
C ALA A 403 10.93 16.04 32.02
N LYS A 404 12.10 15.53 31.63
CA LYS A 404 13.11 16.33 30.91
C LYS A 404 12.66 16.71 29.50
N THR A 405 11.97 15.80 28.76
CA THR A 405 11.47 16.07 27.42
C THR A 405 10.38 17.14 27.45
N VAL A 406 9.48 17.08 28.42
CA VAL A 406 8.45 18.11 28.63
C VAL A 406 9.10 19.46 28.98
N LEU A 407 10.13 19.48 29.83
CA LEU A 407 10.83 20.70 30.22
C LEU A 407 11.74 21.28 29.13
N ALA A 408 12.41 20.43 28.36
CA ALA A 408 13.31 20.83 27.27
C ALA A 408 12.58 21.28 25.99
N SER A 409 11.36 20.84 25.79
CA SER A 409 10.54 21.19 24.61
C SER A 409 9.67 22.45 24.83
N GLY A 410 9.98 23.29 25.83
CA GLY A 410 9.27 24.55 26.09
C GLY A 410 9.05 25.41 24.84
N ALA A 411 10.06 25.57 24.00
CA ALA A 411 9.97 26.29 22.73
C ALA A 411 9.11 25.57 21.66
N THR A 412 9.00 24.25 21.73
CA THR A 412 8.16 23.44 20.79
C THR A 412 6.73 23.33 21.31
N LEU A 413 6.55 23.37 22.62
CA LEU A 413 5.26 23.34 23.31
C LEU A 413 4.51 24.70 23.21
N GLU A 414 5.21 25.80 23.08
CA GLU A 414 4.61 27.12 22.78
C GLU A 414 3.83 27.12 21.47
N ASN A 415 4.22 26.29 20.51
CA ASN A 415 3.52 26.14 19.23
C ASN A 415 2.24 25.29 19.32
N LEU A 416 1.98 24.57 20.42
CA LEU A 416 0.80 23.71 20.56
C LEU A 416 -0.47 24.46 20.99
N GLY A 417 -0.39 25.66 21.50
CA GLY A 417 -1.53 26.35 22.10
C GLY A 417 -1.99 25.70 23.44
N GLY A 418 -2.65 26.45 24.31
CA GLY A 418 -2.97 26.01 25.68
C GLY A 418 -3.77 24.71 25.78
N ASP A 419 -4.81 24.55 24.97
CA ASP A 419 -5.70 23.35 25.01
C ASP A 419 -5.00 22.08 24.49
N ARG A 420 -4.12 22.19 23.52
CA ARG A 420 -3.32 21.07 23.01
C ARG A 420 -2.28 20.61 24.01
N LEU A 421 -1.68 21.55 24.74
CA LEU A 421 -0.71 21.26 25.80
C LEU A 421 -1.39 20.49 26.94
N LEU A 422 -2.58 20.91 27.36
CA LEU A 422 -3.35 20.21 28.40
C LEU A 422 -3.69 18.78 27.98
N ARG A 423 -4.19 18.60 26.75
CA ARG A 423 -4.46 17.25 26.19
C ARG A 423 -3.20 16.40 26.13
N TYR A 424 -2.08 16.97 25.70
CA TYR A 424 -0.81 16.25 25.65
C TYR A 424 -0.37 15.79 27.03
N ALA A 425 -0.43 16.66 28.05
CA ALA A 425 -0.09 16.32 29.43
C ALA A 425 -0.99 15.21 30.00
N GLU A 426 -2.29 15.23 29.69
CA GLU A 426 -3.24 14.20 30.10
C GLU A 426 -2.90 12.85 29.47
N ILE A 427 -2.64 12.80 28.17
CA ILE A 427 -2.26 11.58 27.44
C ILE A 427 -0.96 11.00 28.00
N LEU A 428 0.04 11.82 28.27
CA LEU A 428 1.29 11.34 28.88
C LEU A 428 1.10 10.80 30.29
N ARG A 429 0.21 11.43 31.08
CA ARG A 429 -0.15 10.93 32.41
C ARG A 429 -0.80 9.56 32.33
N LEU A 430 -1.70 9.35 31.37
CA LEU A 430 -2.33 8.04 31.12
C LEU A 430 -1.31 7.00 30.66
N ASP A 431 -0.36 7.37 29.80
CA ASP A 431 0.73 6.50 29.37
C ASP A 431 1.64 6.09 30.55
N ALA A 432 2.00 7.02 31.41
CA ALA A 432 2.81 6.74 32.58
C ALA A 432 2.07 5.83 33.58
N LEU A 433 0.77 6.05 33.81
CA LEU A 433 -0.08 5.20 34.64
C LEU A 433 -0.18 3.78 34.06
N ARG A 434 -0.42 3.67 32.75
CA ARG A 434 -0.45 2.37 32.04
C ARG A 434 0.87 1.62 32.22
N LEU A 435 2.01 2.29 31.96
CA LEU A 435 3.34 1.71 32.14
C LEU A 435 3.51 1.18 33.56
N MET A 436 3.18 1.98 34.56
CA MET A 436 3.28 1.58 35.96
C MET A 436 2.42 0.35 36.27
N VAL A 437 1.15 0.34 35.87
CA VAL A 437 0.23 -0.78 36.10
C VAL A 437 0.72 -2.06 35.42
N VAL A 438 1.20 -1.97 34.17
CA VAL A 438 1.71 -3.11 33.42
C VAL A 438 3.00 -3.65 34.06
N LEU A 439 3.91 -2.79 34.51
CA LEU A 439 5.14 -3.23 35.19
C LEU A 439 4.84 -3.91 36.53
N LEU A 440 3.90 -3.40 37.31
CA LEU A 440 3.45 -4.04 38.56
C LEU A 440 2.79 -5.39 38.29
N ALA A 441 1.96 -5.48 37.28
CA ALA A 441 1.33 -6.74 36.85
C ALA A 441 2.38 -7.76 36.37
N ALA A 442 3.35 -7.33 35.55
CA ALA A 442 4.47 -8.17 35.10
C ALA A 442 5.29 -8.70 36.29
N PHE A 443 5.56 -7.82 37.26
CA PHE A 443 6.23 -8.23 38.51
C PHE A 443 5.42 -9.27 39.27
N ALA A 444 4.14 -9.06 39.52
CA ALA A 444 3.25 -9.98 40.25
C ALA A 444 3.16 -11.35 39.55
N LEU A 445 3.10 -11.36 38.22
CA LEU A 445 3.09 -12.58 37.38
C LEU A 445 4.39 -13.37 37.49
N LEU A 446 5.55 -12.70 37.35
CA LEU A 446 6.86 -13.32 37.34
C LEU A 446 7.37 -13.70 38.74
N SER A 447 6.90 -12.98 39.78
CA SER A 447 7.18 -13.29 41.19
C SER A 447 6.31 -14.44 41.72
N GLY A 448 5.35 -14.89 40.95
CA GLY A 448 4.50 -16.02 41.31
C GLY A 448 3.29 -15.67 42.22
N TRP A 449 2.98 -14.40 42.43
CA TRP A 449 1.81 -13.97 43.25
C TRP A 449 0.48 -14.34 42.62
N ILE A 450 0.41 -14.43 41.28
CA ILE A 450 -0.81 -14.71 40.50
C ILE A 450 -0.70 -16.06 39.79
N GLN A 451 -0.55 -17.16 40.53
CA GLN A 451 -0.36 -18.49 39.93
C GLN A 451 -1.65 -19.09 39.36
N ARG A 452 -2.76 -18.95 40.09
CA ARG A 452 -4.04 -19.62 39.75
C ARG A 452 -4.69 -19.08 38.46
N TRP A 453 -4.58 -17.76 38.24
CA TRP A 453 -5.29 -17.06 37.17
C TRP A 453 -4.40 -16.62 36.00
N LYS A 454 -3.10 -16.91 36.03
CA LYS A 454 -2.13 -16.42 35.05
C LYS A 454 -2.52 -16.74 33.60
N ALA A 455 -3.20 -17.85 33.34
CA ALA A 455 -3.62 -18.25 31.99
C ALA A 455 -4.69 -17.31 31.38
N ALA A 456 -5.53 -16.70 32.19
CA ALA A 456 -6.52 -15.70 31.76
C ALA A 456 -5.98 -14.27 31.90
N VAL A 457 -5.19 -14.00 32.95
CA VAL A 457 -4.70 -12.66 33.30
C VAL A 457 -3.69 -12.15 32.26
N ILE A 458 -2.77 -13.00 31.77
CA ILE A 458 -1.75 -12.57 30.81
C ILE A 458 -2.36 -12.07 29.50
N PRO A 459 -3.19 -12.84 28.75
CA PRO A 459 -3.81 -12.34 27.52
C PRO A 459 -4.75 -11.17 27.79
N GLY A 460 -5.40 -11.14 28.97
CA GLY A 460 -6.27 -10.02 29.39
C GLY A 460 -5.50 -8.71 29.56
N ILE A 461 -4.34 -8.73 30.24
CA ILE A 461 -3.52 -7.52 30.40
C ILE A 461 -2.97 -7.05 29.05
N VAL A 462 -2.47 -7.97 28.19
CA VAL A 462 -2.00 -7.61 26.83
C VAL A 462 -3.12 -6.92 26.05
N LEU A 463 -4.33 -7.46 26.09
CA LEU A 463 -5.49 -6.88 25.42
C LEU A 463 -5.82 -5.48 25.96
N ILE A 464 -5.90 -5.32 27.29
CA ILE A 464 -6.22 -4.04 27.93
C ILE A 464 -5.15 -3.00 27.64
N GLU A 465 -3.87 -3.37 27.71
CA GLU A 465 -2.75 -2.47 27.41
C GLU A 465 -2.84 -1.95 25.98
N LEU A 466 -3.01 -2.84 24.99
CA LEU A 466 -3.08 -2.47 23.59
C LEU A 466 -4.38 -1.69 23.27
N TYR A 467 -5.50 -2.06 23.90
CA TYR A 467 -6.76 -1.36 23.80
C TYR A 467 -6.64 0.09 24.28
N SER A 468 -6.03 0.30 25.44
CA SER A 468 -5.86 1.64 26.02
C SER A 468 -5.03 2.60 25.16
N PHE A 469 -4.16 2.07 24.31
CA PHE A 469 -3.39 2.87 23.33
C PHE A 469 -4.20 3.16 22.07
N GLY A 470 -4.91 2.17 21.52
CA GLY A 470 -5.31 2.22 20.11
C GLY A 470 -6.81 2.37 19.85
N VAL A 471 -7.68 2.29 20.88
CA VAL A 471 -9.15 2.28 20.71
C VAL A 471 -9.69 3.52 20.01
N ASP A 472 -9.12 4.70 20.29
CA ASP A 472 -9.54 5.97 19.71
C ASP A 472 -8.64 6.45 18.57
N PHE A 473 -7.63 5.65 18.20
CA PHE A 473 -6.65 6.09 17.20
C PHE A 473 -7.25 6.25 15.81
N ASN A 474 -8.09 5.29 15.38
CA ASN A 474 -8.69 5.30 14.06
C ASN A 474 -9.96 6.13 14.03
N GLY A 475 -9.92 7.28 13.35
CA GLY A 475 -11.07 8.17 13.21
C GLY A 475 -12.20 7.56 12.41
N LEU A 476 -13.43 7.88 12.79
CA LEU A 476 -14.65 7.44 12.13
C LEU A 476 -15.48 8.64 11.69
N ILE A 477 -16.08 8.56 10.51
CA ILE A 477 -17.08 9.52 10.01
C ILE A 477 -18.41 8.85 9.72
N ARG A 478 -19.45 9.64 9.58
CA ARG A 478 -20.75 9.14 9.14
C ARG A 478 -20.66 8.63 7.70
N PRO A 479 -21.26 7.48 7.37
CA PRO A 479 -21.25 6.94 6.01
C PRO A 479 -21.81 7.89 4.95
N SER A 480 -22.80 8.72 5.30
CA SER A 480 -23.37 9.73 4.39
C SER A 480 -22.31 10.69 3.86
N SER A 481 -21.31 11.04 4.66
CA SER A 481 -20.23 11.93 4.25
C SER A 481 -19.45 11.44 3.02
N TYR A 482 -19.45 10.13 2.76
CA TYR A 482 -18.83 9.56 1.55
C TYR A 482 -19.69 9.70 0.30
N THR A 483 -21.00 9.86 0.45
CA THR A 483 -21.98 9.93 -0.64
C THR A 483 -22.55 11.32 -0.86
N GLU A 484 -22.40 12.22 0.10
CA GLU A 484 -22.80 13.63 -0.04
C GLU A 484 -21.95 14.32 -1.10
N VAL A 485 -22.60 14.94 -2.08
CA VAL A 485 -21.93 15.71 -3.13
C VAL A 485 -21.57 17.07 -2.55
N PRO A 486 -20.26 17.44 -2.51
CA PRO A 486 -19.86 18.73 -1.97
C PRO A 486 -20.36 19.88 -2.86
N PRO A 487 -20.64 21.07 -2.31
CA PRO A 487 -21.13 22.23 -3.06
C PRO A 487 -20.28 22.57 -4.29
N THR A 488 -18.97 22.44 -4.18
CA THR A 488 -18.02 22.66 -5.29
C THR A 488 -18.23 21.68 -6.45
N ALA A 489 -18.51 20.40 -6.17
CA ALA A 489 -18.82 19.42 -7.20
C ALA A 489 -20.21 19.66 -7.80
N GLN A 490 -21.20 19.99 -6.97
CA GLN A 490 -22.57 20.24 -7.42
C GLN A 490 -22.63 21.37 -8.44
N VAL A 491 -21.99 22.51 -8.17
CA VAL A 491 -21.93 23.65 -9.09
C VAL A 491 -21.31 23.29 -10.44
N ILE A 492 -20.29 22.43 -10.43
CA ILE A 492 -19.62 21.95 -11.64
C ILE A 492 -20.57 21.05 -12.45
N LEU A 493 -21.25 20.11 -11.78
CA LEU A 493 -22.18 19.18 -12.42
C LEU A 493 -23.38 19.92 -13.04
N ASP A 494 -23.94 20.91 -12.33
CA ASP A 494 -25.07 21.70 -12.79
C ASP A 494 -24.71 22.58 -14.00
N GLY A 495 -23.47 23.04 -14.08
CA GLY A 495 -22.95 23.84 -15.17
C GLY A 495 -22.44 23.07 -16.39
N HIS A 496 -22.36 21.75 -16.32
CA HIS A 496 -21.77 20.91 -17.38
C HIS A 496 -22.84 20.30 -18.30
N THR A 497 -22.67 20.50 -19.62
CA THR A 497 -23.60 19.96 -20.63
C THR A 497 -22.97 18.92 -21.56
N GLY A 498 -21.67 18.67 -21.44
CA GLY A 498 -20.93 17.74 -22.28
C GLY A 498 -21.20 16.25 -21.95
N ARG A 499 -20.95 15.33 -22.89
CA ARG A 499 -21.08 13.89 -22.67
C ARG A 499 -19.87 13.26 -21.94
N ALA A 500 -18.68 13.82 -22.12
CA ALA A 500 -17.51 13.43 -21.36
C ALA A 500 -17.55 14.11 -19.99
N PRO A 501 -17.11 13.46 -18.90
CA PRO A 501 -17.06 14.06 -17.57
C PRO A 501 -16.27 15.37 -17.56
N PRO A 502 -16.73 16.42 -16.85
CA PRO A 502 -16.00 17.68 -16.76
C PRO A 502 -14.64 17.45 -16.06
N ARG A 503 -13.60 18.10 -16.56
CA ARG A 503 -12.26 18.03 -15.98
C ARG A 503 -11.99 19.16 -15.02
N VAL A 504 -11.51 18.77 -13.85
CA VAL A 504 -11.14 19.70 -12.81
C VAL A 504 -9.62 19.69 -12.55
N MET A 505 -9.08 20.87 -12.23
CA MET A 505 -7.73 21.03 -11.75
C MET A 505 -7.77 21.68 -10.37
N SER A 506 -7.52 20.89 -9.33
CA SER A 506 -7.43 21.43 -7.97
C SER A 506 -6.03 21.94 -7.67
N LEU A 507 -5.91 23.23 -7.41
CA LEU A 507 -4.67 23.88 -6.96
C LEU A 507 -4.51 23.85 -5.44
N VAL A 508 -5.45 23.22 -4.75
CA VAL A 508 -5.42 23.10 -3.30
C VAL A 508 -4.43 22.01 -2.90
N SER A 509 -3.43 22.36 -2.12
CA SER A 509 -2.37 21.46 -1.62
C SER A 509 -2.35 21.46 -0.09
N GLU A 510 -1.62 20.53 0.51
CA GLU A 510 -1.41 20.52 1.97
C GLU A 510 -0.71 21.77 2.51
N GLN A 511 -0.01 22.50 1.64
CA GLN A 511 0.74 23.70 2.02
C GLN A 511 -0.12 24.97 2.04
N ASN A 512 -1.21 25.00 1.25
CA ASN A 512 -2.07 26.17 1.10
C ASN A 512 -3.51 25.96 1.56
N ALA A 513 -3.84 24.78 2.05
CA ALA A 513 -5.16 24.48 2.59
C ALA A 513 -5.10 24.30 4.10
N PRO A 514 -6.08 24.81 4.83
CA PRO A 514 -6.15 24.68 6.29
C PRO A 514 -6.65 23.28 6.73
N PHE A 515 -6.23 22.21 6.03
CA PHE A 515 -6.47 20.85 6.50
C PHE A 515 -5.51 20.46 7.58
N ASP A 516 -5.30 21.39 8.49
CA ASP A 516 -4.58 21.06 9.66
C ASP A 516 -5.54 20.32 10.58
N TRP A 517 -5.30 19.04 10.79
CA TRP A 517 -5.96 18.23 11.80
C TRP A 517 -5.64 18.76 13.21
N HIS A 518 -5.82 20.07 13.42
CA HIS A 518 -5.41 20.77 14.64
C HIS A 518 -6.04 20.18 15.88
N GLY A 519 -7.26 19.63 15.76
CA GLY A 519 -7.94 18.93 16.84
C GLY A 519 -7.60 17.45 16.94
N GLY A 520 -6.92 16.89 15.92
CA GLY A 520 -6.76 15.45 15.72
C GLY A 520 -7.97 14.80 15.04
N TRP A 521 -7.74 13.82 14.21
CA TRP A 521 -8.81 13.17 13.43
C TRP A 521 -9.80 12.33 14.27
N ALA A 522 -9.50 12.04 15.53
CA ALA A 522 -10.45 11.38 16.42
C ALA A 522 -11.64 12.30 16.76
N TYR A 523 -11.47 13.62 16.63
CA TYR A 523 -12.44 14.64 17.04
C TYR A 523 -12.91 15.55 15.90
N ASP A 524 -12.13 15.69 14.82
CA ASP A 524 -12.40 16.61 13.73
C ASP A 524 -12.99 15.86 12.51
N GLN A 525 -14.32 15.77 12.45
CA GLN A 525 -15.04 15.21 11.31
C GLN A 525 -15.25 16.23 10.17
N ASP A 526 -15.22 17.52 10.47
CA ASP A 526 -15.44 18.60 9.48
C ASP A 526 -14.29 18.70 8.49
N SER A 527 -13.08 18.28 8.88
CA SER A 527 -11.93 18.22 7.97
C SER A 527 -12.16 17.31 6.77
N TYR A 528 -12.99 16.26 6.90
CA TYR A 528 -13.34 15.43 5.75
C TYR A 528 -14.20 16.18 4.73
N HIS A 529 -15.22 16.91 5.18
CA HIS A 529 -16.07 17.71 4.31
C HIS A 529 -15.27 18.80 3.57
N ARG A 530 -14.43 19.52 4.30
CA ARG A 530 -13.51 20.50 3.68
C ARG A 530 -12.57 19.85 2.66
N TYR A 531 -12.07 18.62 2.94
CA TYR A 531 -11.25 17.88 2.00
C TYR A 531 -12.02 17.56 0.71
N THR A 532 -13.25 17.06 0.80
CA THR A 532 -14.04 16.68 -0.38
C THR A 532 -14.36 17.87 -1.27
N GLU A 533 -14.62 19.07 -0.71
CA GLU A 533 -14.80 20.32 -1.46
C GLU A 533 -13.59 20.69 -2.29
N THR A 534 -12.38 20.27 -1.93
CA THR A 534 -11.18 20.58 -2.70
C THR A 534 -11.08 19.83 -4.01
N LEU A 535 -11.88 18.80 -4.22
CA LEU A 535 -11.85 17.92 -5.39
C LEU A 535 -10.43 17.55 -5.80
N ARG A 536 -9.57 17.23 -4.81
CA ARG A 536 -8.18 16.81 -5.03
C ARG A 536 -8.13 15.51 -5.83
N PRO A 537 -6.99 15.16 -6.42
CA PRO A 537 -6.85 13.93 -7.19
C PRO A 537 -7.49 12.73 -6.51
N TYR A 538 -8.21 11.94 -7.25
CA TYR A 538 -9.05 10.78 -6.91
C TYR A 538 -10.42 11.10 -6.31
N SER A 539 -10.58 12.16 -5.48
CA SER A 539 -11.89 12.46 -4.88
C SER A 539 -12.94 12.90 -5.90
N GLY A 540 -12.53 13.60 -6.98
CA GLY A 540 -13.43 14.00 -8.06
C GLY A 540 -14.16 12.82 -8.72
N GLY A 541 -13.51 11.68 -8.88
CA GLY A 541 -14.08 10.47 -9.47
C GLY A 541 -15.24 9.86 -8.67
N LEU A 542 -15.35 10.17 -7.37
CA LEU A 542 -16.52 9.80 -6.54
C LEU A 542 -17.80 10.47 -7.03
N TYR A 543 -17.68 11.68 -7.59
CA TYR A 543 -18.76 12.53 -8.05
C TYR A 543 -18.88 12.60 -9.58
N GLY A 544 -18.18 11.72 -10.32
CA GLY A 544 -18.22 11.70 -11.78
C GLY A 544 -17.40 12.80 -12.45
N LEU A 545 -16.44 13.41 -11.74
CA LEU A 545 -15.55 14.44 -12.26
C LEU A 545 -14.19 13.85 -12.64
N GLY A 546 -13.61 14.30 -13.76
CA GLY A 546 -12.24 13.95 -14.14
C GLY A 546 -11.22 14.88 -13.49
N ASN A 547 -10.13 14.36 -12.95
CA ASN A 547 -9.03 15.17 -12.43
C ASN A 547 -7.79 15.05 -13.33
N VAL A 548 -7.16 16.19 -13.61
CA VAL A 548 -6.00 16.24 -14.53
C VAL A 548 -4.66 16.18 -13.82
N LEU A 549 -4.63 16.43 -12.51
CA LEU A 549 -3.40 16.38 -11.75
C LEU A 549 -3.10 14.97 -11.22
N PRO A 550 -1.82 14.62 -11.11
CA PRO A 550 -1.41 13.36 -10.48
C PRO A 550 -1.77 13.34 -9.00
N GLY A 551 -2.29 12.21 -8.50
CA GLY A 551 -2.64 12.02 -7.10
C GLY A 551 -1.52 11.41 -6.26
N TRP A 552 -1.87 10.52 -5.33
CA TRP A 552 -0.94 9.90 -4.38
C TRP A 552 -0.28 8.60 -4.86
N SER A 553 -0.70 8.04 -6.00
CA SER A 553 -0.08 6.81 -6.52
C SER A 553 1.43 6.99 -6.75
N PRO A 554 2.24 6.02 -6.39
CA PRO A 554 3.66 6.02 -6.71
C PRO A 554 3.94 5.80 -8.20
N LEU A 555 2.96 5.31 -8.99
CA LEU A 555 3.13 4.87 -10.38
C LEU A 555 2.51 5.86 -11.40
N HIS A 556 2.63 7.17 -11.16
CA HIS A 556 2.21 8.17 -12.15
C HIS A 556 3.02 8.04 -13.43
N LEU A 557 2.33 8.15 -14.57
CA LEU A 557 2.98 8.21 -15.88
C LEU A 557 3.92 9.41 -15.94
N THR A 558 5.18 9.18 -16.32
CA THR A 558 6.23 10.21 -16.35
C THR A 558 5.83 11.39 -17.23
N ARG A 559 5.28 11.12 -18.41
CA ARG A 559 4.91 12.15 -19.38
C ARG A 559 3.75 13.04 -18.90
N GLN A 560 2.78 12.44 -18.19
CA GLN A 560 1.70 13.20 -17.54
C GLN A 560 2.24 14.07 -16.41
N TRP A 561 3.15 13.54 -15.62
CA TRP A 561 3.84 14.28 -14.56
C TRP A 561 4.64 15.46 -15.09
N ASP A 562 5.33 15.29 -16.23
CA ASP A 562 6.11 16.35 -16.86
C ASP A 562 5.19 17.47 -17.43
N LEU A 563 4.05 17.11 -18.04
CA LEU A 563 3.07 18.09 -18.50
C LEU A 563 2.44 18.88 -17.34
N ALA A 564 2.10 18.23 -16.25
CA ALA A 564 1.50 18.90 -15.08
C ALA A 564 2.38 20.04 -14.55
N ARG A 565 3.71 19.95 -14.73
CA ARG A 565 4.67 21.00 -14.37
C ARG A 565 4.65 22.22 -15.29
N LEU A 566 3.94 22.16 -16.41
CA LEU A 566 3.78 23.28 -17.35
C LEU A 566 2.61 24.21 -16.96
N TYR A 567 2.01 24.04 -15.78
CA TYR A 567 0.97 24.95 -15.31
C TYR A 567 1.39 26.44 -15.43
N PRO A 568 0.48 27.36 -15.86
CA PRO A 568 -0.94 27.17 -16.14
C PRO A 568 -1.29 26.68 -17.57
N ARG A 569 -0.33 26.59 -18.49
CA ARG A 569 -0.57 26.16 -19.87
C ARG A 569 -1.09 24.74 -19.98
N PHE A 570 -0.64 23.85 -19.10
CA PHE A 570 -1.12 22.47 -19.02
C PHE A 570 -2.65 22.40 -18.87
N ALA A 571 -3.26 23.29 -18.07
CA ALA A 571 -4.72 23.30 -17.88
C ALA A 571 -5.48 23.39 -19.20
N ARG A 572 -5.05 24.28 -20.10
CA ARG A 572 -5.69 24.47 -21.40
C ARG A 572 -5.45 23.28 -22.33
N LEU A 573 -4.22 22.75 -22.38
CA LEU A 573 -3.90 21.58 -23.19
C LEU A 573 -4.61 20.31 -22.71
N ALA A 574 -4.85 20.16 -21.40
CA ALA A 574 -5.50 19.02 -20.80
C ALA A 574 -7.03 19.09 -20.81
N SER A 575 -7.61 20.04 -21.52
CA SER A 575 -9.06 20.25 -21.58
C SER A 575 -9.69 20.42 -20.19
N VAL A 576 -9.10 21.27 -19.34
CA VAL A 576 -9.64 21.59 -18.02
C VAL A 576 -10.84 22.51 -18.17
N ASP A 577 -11.97 22.11 -17.62
CA ASP A 577 -13.20 22.92 -17.61
C ASP A 577 -13.23 23.85 -16.39
N TYR A 578 -12.77 23.35 -15.22
CA TYR A 578 -12.82 24.08 -13.96
C TYR A 578 -11.52 24.03 -13.17
N VAL A 579 -11.18 25.16 -12.56
CA VAL A 579 -10.03 25.28 -11.64
C VAL A 579 -10.54 25.53 -10.22
N ILE A 580 -9.99 24.80 -9.26
CA ILE A 580 -10.37 24.87 -7.86
C ILE A 580 -9.21 25.45 -7.05
N SER A 581 -9.53 26.41 -6.20
CA SER A 581 -8.54 27.15 -5.43
C SER A 581 -9.02 27.39 -4.00
N TYR A 582 -8.06 27.42 -3.09
CA TYR A 582 -8.24 27.98 -1.76
C TYR A 582 -7.95 29.48 -1.85
N GLY A 583 -9.01 30.28 -1.65
CA GLY A 583 -8.95 31.73 -1.78
C GLY A 583 -9.00 32.24 -3.24
N PRO A 584 -9.09 33.55 -3.43
CA PRO A 584 -9.36 34.16 -4.70
C PRO A 584 -8.21 34.09 -5.71
N LEU A 585 -8.54 33.72 -6.95
CA LEU A 585 -7.65 33.78 -8.11
C LEU A 585 -8.08 34.88 -9.05
N VAL A 586 -7.19 35.85 -9.30
CA VAL A 586 -7.36 36.88 -10.32
C VAL A 586 -6.41 36.57 -11.47
N LYS A 587 -6.89 35.87 -12.50
CA LYS A 587 -6.14 35.56 -13.71
C LYS A 587 -7.02 35.66 -14.95
N PRO A 588 -6.50 36.16 -16.08
CA PRO A 588 -7.24 36.22 -17.34
C PRO A 588 -7.75 34.83 -17.77
N GLY A 589 -9.01 34.78 -18.22
CA GLY A 589 -9.66 33.56 -18.67
C GLY A 589 -10.16 32.62 -17.54
N LEU A 590 -10.22 33.11 -16.30
CA LEU A 590 -10.91 32.46 -15.20
C LEU A 590 -12.15 33.27 -14.79
N ARG A 591 -13.30 32.63 -14.89
CA ARG A 591 -14.58 33.20 -14.45
C ARG A 591 -15.05 32.46 -13.21
N ARG A 592 -15.15 33.16 -12.07
CA ARG A 592 -15.62 32.57 -10.81
C ARG A 592 -17.09 32.16 -10.95
N VAL A 593 -17.38 30.89 -10.61
CA VAL A 593 -18.72 30.29 -10.64
C VAL A 593 -19.22 29.90 -9.24
N TYR A 594 -18.32 29.76 -8.28
CA TYR A 594 -18.64 29.48 -6.87
C TYR A 594 -17.70 30.23 -5.95
N ASP A 595 -18.27 30.86 -4.90
CA ASP A 595 -17.57 31.72 -3.93
C ASP A 595 -17.82 31.21 -2.51
N GLY A 596 -17.03 30.21 -2.10
CA GLY A 596 -17.00 29.64 -0.77
C GLY A 596 -15.59 29.74 -0.17
N GLU A 597 -15.32 29.01 0.89
CA GLU A 597 -13.95 28.83 1.42
C GLU A 597 -13.04 28.24 0.34
N ILE A 598 -13.57 27.24 -0.37
CA ILE A 598 -12.99 26.70 -1.61
C ILE A 598 -13.74 27.36 -2.78
N GLN A 599 -13.02 27.94 -3.71
CA GLN A 599 -13.57 28.64 -4.85
C GLN A 599 -13.45 27.82 -6.13
N VAL A 600 -14.47 27.93 -7.00
CA VAL A 600 -14.49 27.26 -8.31
C VAL A 600 -14.52 28.30 -9.41
N TYR A 601 -13.65 28.14 -10.41
CA TYR A 601 -13.53 28.97 -11.58
C TYR A 601 -13.74 28.15 -12.86
N ALA A 602 -14.60 28.57 -13.74
CA ALA A 602 -14.66 28.08 -15.11
C ALA A 602 -13.45 28.60 -15.89
N LEU A 603 -12.77 27.74 -16.62
CA LEU A 603 -11.61 28.07 -17.45
C LEU A 603 -12.07 28.33 -18.88
N GLU A 604 -11.95 29.56 -19.32
CA GLU A 604 -12.25 29.97 -20.69
C GLU A 604 -11.09 29.61 -21.64
N ASN A 605 -11.43 29.33 -22.90
CA ASN A 605 -10.46 29.00 -23.95
C ASN A 605 -9.60 27.78 -23.64
N SER A 606 -10.18 26.73 -23.03
CA SER A 606 -9.61 25.42 -22.93
C SER A 606 -9.75 24.63 -24.23
N ALA A 607 -8.78 23.79 -24.58
CA ALA A 607 -8.89 22.91 -25.74
C ALA A 607 -10.11 22.00 -25.61
N PRO A 608 -10.85 21.71 -26.66
CA PRO A 608 -11.87 20.65 -26.64
C PRO A 608 -11.23 19.30 -26.26
N ARG A 609 -12.01 18.39 -25.67
CA ARG A 609 -11.53 17.05 -25.31
C ARG A 609 -11.09 16.23 -26.54
N ALA A 610 -11.86 16.33 -27.62
CA ALA A 610 -11.53 15.79 -28.93
C ALA A 610 -11.61 16.94 -29.97
N PHE A 611 -10.63 17.04 -30.84
CA PHE A 611 -10.62 18.06 -31.90
C PHE A 611 -9.77 17.61 -33.09
N LEU A 612 -10.08 18.21 -34.27
CA LEU A 612 -9.30 17.98 -35.48
C LEU A 612 -8.25 19.10 -35.64
N VAL A 613 -7.12 18.72 -36.19
CA VAL A 613 -6.05 19.67 -36.52
C VAL A 613 -5.32 19.22 -37.79
N THR A 614 -4.95 20.20 -38.64
CA THR A 614 -4.23 19.98 -39.91
C THR A 614 -2.78 20.49 -39.85
N ASP A 615 -2.43 21.30 -38.82
CA ASP A 615 -1.09 21.82 -38.58
C ASP A 615 -0.43 21.03 -37.39
N TYR A 616 0.83 20.65 -37.59
CA TYR A 616 1.61 19.93 -36.59
C TYR A 616 3.11 20.27 -36.63
N VAL A 617 3.77 20.02 -35.52
CA VAL A 617 5.25 20.10 -35.42
C VAL A 617 5.77 18.76 -34.92
N VAL A 618 6.83 18.25 -35.55
CA VAL A 618 7.47 16.99 -35.11
C VAL A 618 8.71 17.31 -34.27
N ILE A 619 8.72 16.87 -33.01
CA ILE A 619 9.83 17.03 -32.07
C ILE A 619 10.03 15.70 -31.33
N GLY A 620 11.02 14.90 -31.75
CA GLY A 620 11.29 13.57 -31.17
C GLY A 620 11.88 13.64 -29.75
N ASN A 621 12.64 14.68 -29.42
CA ASN A 621 13.29 14.82 -28.12
C ASN A 621 12.35 15.35 -27.05
N ASP A 622 12.19 14.62 -25.94
CA ASP A 622 11.26 14.96 -24.83
C ASP A 622 11.55 16.34 -24.21
N ARG A 623 12.83 16.71 -24.01
CA ARG A 623 13.20 17.99 -23.39
C ARG A 623 12.89 19.18 -24.31
N GLU A 624 13.15 19.01 -25.60
CA GLU A 624 12.85 20.04 -26.62
C GLU A 624 11.34 20.21 -26.79
N ARG A 625 10.61 19.11 -26.83
CA ARG A 625 9.14 19.10 -26.89
C ARG A 625 8.51 19.82 -25.70
N LEU A 626 8.96 19.55 -24.48
CA LEU A 626 8.48 20.25 -23.28
C LEU A 626 8.87 21.73 -23.28
N ARG A 627 10.06 22.08 -23.81
CA ARG A 627 10.47 23.48 -23.98
C ARG A 627 9.57 24.19 -24.98
N TYR A 628 9.29 23.58 -26.11
CA TYR A 628 8.38 24.11 -27.12
C TYR A 628 6.97 24.33 -26.56
N LEU A 629 6.40 23.31 -25.89
CA LEU A 629 5.09 23.42 -25.24
C LEU A 629 5.03 24.50 -24.15
N ARG A 630 6.15 24.78 -23.49
CA ARG A 630 6.26 25.88 -22.53
C ARG A 630 6.26 27.26 -23.20
N GLN A 631 6.80 27.38 -24.38
CA GLN A 631 7.00 28.64 -25.10
C GLN A 631 5.87 28.97 -26.08
N SER A 632 5.31 27.92 -26.73
CA SER A 632 4.20 28.10 -27.68
C SER A 632 2.97 28.62 -26.99
N ALA A 633 2.23 29.50 -27.66
CA ALA A 633 0.94 29.98 -27.21
C ALA A 633 0.00 28.77 -26.96
N SER A 634 -0.96 28.92 -26.07
CA SER A 634 -1.98 27.93 -25.73
C SER A 634 -3.02 27.75 -26.85
N ASP A 635 -2.57 27.77 -28.08
CA ASP A 635 -3.38 27.58 -29.26
C ASP A 635 -3.34 26.11 -29.67
N TRP A 636 -4.47 25.42 -29.60
CA TRP A 636 -4.63 24.02 -30.02
C TRP A 636 -4.83 23.86 -31.54
N SER A 637 -4.74 24.94 -32.34
CA SER A 637 -4.71 24.86 -33.80
C SER A 637 -3.52 24.10 -34.36
N ARG A 638 -2.49 23.86 -33.49
CA ARG A 638 -1.29 23.11 -33.82
C ARG A 638 -0.97 22.05 -32.76
N VAL A 639 -0.69 20.83 -33.20
CA VAL A 639 -0.30 19.72 -32.31
C VAL A 639 1.19 19.41 -32.43
N VAL A 640 1.81 19.02 -31.32
CA VAL A 640 3.20 18.56 -31.27
C VAL A 640 3.22 17.04 -31.24
N LEU A 641 3.87 16.44 -32.26
CA LEU A 641 4.01 14.99 -32.38
C LEU A 641 5.44 14.55 -32.10
N GLU A 642 5.61 13.30 -31.72
CA GLU A 642 6.90 12.65 -31.52
C GLU A 642 7.50 12.19 -32.84
N GLU A 643 6.67 11.71 -33.74
CA GLU A 643 7.00 11.17 -35.07
C GLU A 643 6.13 11.83 -36.17
N ALA A 644 6.61 11.72 -37.41
CA ALA A 644 5.87 12.28 -38.54
C ALA A 644 4.62 11.46 -38.84
N PRO A 645 3.46 12.10 -39.02
CA PRO A 645 2.20 11.37 -39.23
C PRO A 645 2.01 10.84 -40.66
N GLY A 646 2.92 11.11 -41.58
CA GLY A 646 2.81 10.69 -42.96
C GLY A 646 1.76 11.44 -43.82
N ILE A 647 1.29 12.60 -43.32
CA ILE A 647 0.34 13.48 -44.02
C ILE A 647 0.94 14.86 -44.22
N GLU A 648 0.48 15.58 -45.25
CA GLU A 648 0.92 16.94 -45.49
C GLU A 648 0.33 17.94 -44.48
N LYS A 649 1.13 18.92 -44.08
CA LYS A 649 0.64 20.03 -43.27
C LYS A 649 -0.22 20.94 -44.09
N ARG A 650 -1.33 21.40 -43.53
CA ARG A 650 -2.21 22.39 -44.14
C ARG A 650 -2.58 23.47 -43.11
N PRO A 651 -1.65 24.40 -42.82
CA PRO A 651 -1.91 25.47 -41.88
C PRO A 651 -3.04 26.38 -42.41
N GLY A 652 -4.03 26.62 -41.56
CA GLY A 652 -5.17 27.51 -41.91
C GLY A 652 -6.37 26.81 -42.54
N ASP A 653 -6.30 25.52 -42.89
CA ASP A 653 -7.48 24.76 -43.30
C ASP A 653 -8.45 24.59 -42.13
N LYS A 654 -9.75 24.67 -42.40
CA LYS A 654 -10.76 24.32 -41.40
C LYS A 654 -10.66 22.84 -41.06
N ALA A 655 -10.20 22.61 -39.85
CA ALA A 655 -10.14 21.28 -39.29
C ALA A 655 -11.54 20.86 -38.90
N GLY A 656 -12.47 20.43 -39.50
CA GLY A 656 -13.83 19.99 -39.13
C GLY A 656 -14.13 19.90 -37.63
N ASP A 657 -15.35 19.55 -37.29
CA ASP A 657 -15.81 19.37 -35.92
C ASP A 657 -15.64 17.93 -35.47
N ALA A 658 -15.30 17.70 -34.19
CA ALA A 658 -15.24 16.40 -33.58
C ALA A 658 -16.13 16.37 -32.31
N GLU A 659 -17.05 15.43 -32.25
CA GLU A 659 -17.98 15.29 -31.15
C GLU A 659 -17.80 13.93 -30.48
N ILE A 660 -17.59 13.90 -29.15
CA ILE A 660 -17.59 12.66 -28.37
C ILE A 660 -19.04 12.18 -28.22
N VAL A 661 -19.36 11.04 -28.82
CA VAL A 661 -20.70 10.43 -28.79
C VAL A 661 -20.86 9.54 -27.55
N SER A 662 -19.81 8.80 -27.21
CA SER A 662 -19.76 7.92 -26.04
C SER A 662 -18.40 8.02 -25.36
N TYR A 663 -18.39 8.10 -24.04
CA TYR A 663 -17.19 8.17 -23.24
C TYR A 663 -17.28 7.17 -22.10
N GLY A 664 -16.68 6.00 -22.29
CA GLY A 664 -16.57 4.93 -21.30
C GLY A 664 -15.17 4.82 -20.71
N ASN A 665 -14.99 3.83 -19.85
CA ASN A 665 -13.68 3.60 -19.23
C ASN A 665 -12.65 3.09 -20.24
N GLU A 666 -13.04 2.11 -21.05
CA GLU A 666 -12.16 1.37 -21.97
C GLU A 666 -12.52 1.63 -23.43
N GLU A 667 -13.50 2.47 -23.70
CA GLU A 667 -13.92 2.82 -25.04
C GLU A 667 -14.34 4.31 -25.11
N VAL A 668 -13.89 4.98 -26.17
CA VAL A 668 -14.32 6.35 -26.51
C VAL A 668 -14.69 6.37 -27.99
N LEU A 669 -15.91 6.87 -28.29
CA LEU A 669 -16.41 7.00 -29.64
C LEU A 669 -16.53 8.48 -30.00
N VAL A 670 -15.87 8.88 -31.09
CA VAL A 670 -15.85 10.25 -31.61
C VAL A 670 -16.43 10.26 -33.02
N LYS A 671 -17.46 11.09 -33.24
CA LYS A 671 -17.96 11.41 -34.59
C LYS A 671 -17.21 12.61 -35.12
N VAL A 672 -16.94 12.56 -36.40
CA VAL A 672 -16.22 13.62 -37.10
C VAL A 672 -17.15 14.21 -38.15
N GLY A 673 -17.26 15.53 -38.12
CA GLY A 673 -18.01 16.27 -39.14
C GLY A 673 -17.28 16.36 -40.49
N ASP A 674 -17.74 17.22 -41.40
CA ASP A 674 -17.10 17.40 -42.70
C ASP A 674 -15.68 17.97 -42.53
N HIS A 675 -14.69 17.29 -43.12
CA HIS A 675 -13.27 17.66 -43.00
C HIS A 675 -12.48 17.22 -44.24
N SER A 676 -11.33 17.84 -44.43
CA SER A 676 -10.36 17.52 -45.52
C SER A 676 -9.29 16.48 -45.16
N GLY A 677 -9.49 15.77 -44.05
CA GLY A 677 -8.48 14.89 -43.40
C GLY A 677 -7.62 15.68 -42.40
N GLY A 678 -6.73 14.96 -41.70
CA GLY A 678 -5.86 15.55 -40.67
C GLY A 678 -5.57 14.65 -39.51
N LEU A 679 -5.43 15.21 -38.32
CA LEU A 679 -5.20 14.51 -37.08
C LEU A 679 -6.39 14.71 -36.15
N LEU A 680 -7.03 13.64 -35.73
CA LEU A 680 -7.95 13.68 -34.59
C LEU A 680 -7.13 13.54 -33.31
N VAL A 681 -7.13 14.57 -32.48
CA VAL A 681 -6.48 14.57 -31.17
C VAL A 681 -7.53 14.30 -30.11
N LEU A 682 -7.23 13.35 -29.21
CA LEU A 682 -8.00 13.07 -27.99
C LEU A 682 -7.10 13.36 -26.79
N ASN A 683 -7.44 14.38 -26.02
CA ASN A 683 -6.64 14.82 -24.86
C ASN A 683 -6.79 13.88 -23.65
N ASP A 684 -6.67 12.58 -23.93
CA ASP A 684 -6.58 11.51 -22.92
C ASP A 684 -5.19 10.87 -22.94
N ALA A 685 -4.78 10.33 -21.79
CA ALA A 685 -3.45 9.80 -21.59
C ALA A 685 -3.08 8.72 -22.63
N HIS A 686 -1.94 8.90 -23.30
CA HIS A 686 -1.35 7.86 -24.13
C HIS A 686 -0.76 6.75 -23.24
N TYR A 687 -1.15 5.49 -23.51
CA TYR A 687 -0.67 4.31 -22.80
C TYR A 687 -0.73 3.10 -23.72
N PRO A 688 0.22 2.14 -23.63
CA PRO A 688 0.17 0.90 -24.40
C PRO A 688 -1.13 0.13 -24.17
N GLY A 689 -1.68 -0.44 -25.23
CA GLY A 689 -2.96 -1.16 -25.21
C GLY A 689 -4.14 -0.35 -25.72
N TRP A 690 -4.04 0.96 -25.87
CA TRP A 690 -5.03 1.72 -26.63
C TRP A 690 -4.89 1.45 -28.12
N ARG A 691 -6.01 1.21 -28.80
CA ARG A 691 -6.14 1.04 -30.27
C ARG A 691 -7.14 2.05 -30.80
N ALA A 692 -6.92 2.52 -32.03
CA ALA A 692 -7.84 3.43 -32.74
C ALA A 692 -8.36 2.74 -34.00
N TYR A 693 -9.67 2.83 -34.22
CA TYR A 693 -10.35 2.35 -35.41
C TYR A 693 -11.03 3.54 -36.09
N VAL A 694 -10.64 3.83 -37.34
CA VAL A 694 -11.24 4.87 -38.16
C VAL A 694 -12.18 4.19 -39.15
N ASP A 695 -13.49 4.44 -39.04
CA ASP A 695 -14.54 3.75 -39.80
C ASP A 695 -14.39 2.22 -39.81
N GLY A 696 -13.97 1.64 -38.69
CA GLY A 696 -13.74 0.21 -38.48
C GLY A 696 -12.35 -0.32 -38.84
N GLU A 697 -11.50 0.46 -39.50
CA GLU A 697 -10.11 0.09 -39.82
C GLU A 697 -9.14 0.50 -38.71
N GLU A 698 -8.29 -0.42 -38.25
CA GLU A 698 -7.27 -0.11 -37.24
C GLU A 698 -6.21 0.84 -37.78
N ARG A 699 -5.93 1.90 -37.06
CA ARG A 699 -4.92 2.92 -37.38
C ARG A 699 -3.97 3.11 -36.18
N PRO A 700 -2.68 3.38 -36.44
CA PRO A 700 -1.72 3.62 -35.37
C PRO A 700 -2.08 4.88 -34.57
N ILE A 701 -1.97 4.81 -33.26
CA ILE A 701 -2.09 5.95 -32.35
C ILE A 701 -0.74 6.65 -32.27
N LEU A 702 -0.72 7.93 -32.59
CA LEU A 702 0.44 8.83 -32.45
C LEU A 702 0.39 9.52 -31.08
N GLN A 703 1.54 9.81 -30.55
CA GLN A 703 1.66 10.54 -29.31
C GLN A 703 1.62 12.06 -29.60
N ALA A 704 0.59 12.72 -29.05
CA ALA A 704 0.33 14.12 -29.23
C ALA A 704 0.61 14.92 -27.95
N ASN A 705 1.11 16.14 -28.10
CA ASN A 705 1.35 17.10 -27.01
C ASN A 705 2.05 16.46 -25.80
N HIS A 706 3.02 15.57 -26.06
CA HIS A 706 3.84 14.85 -25.10
C HIS A 706 3.17 13.68 -24.38
N ALA A 707 1.87 13.74 -24.08
CA ALA A 707 1.24 12.71 -23.24
C ALA A 707 -0.17 12.28 -23.70
N PHE A 708 -0.71 12.85 -24.78
CA PHE A 708 -2.05 12.57 -25.28
C PHE A 708 -2.04 11.71 -26.53
N ARG A 709 -3.22 11.35 -27.04
CA ARG A 709 -3.41 10.48 -28.21
C ARG A 709 -3.82 11.28 -29.43
N ALA A 710 -3.30 10.89 -30.60
CA ALA A 710 -3.82 11.34 -31.90
C ALA A 710 -3.87 10.18 -32.88
N VAL A 711 -4.71 10.30 -33.89
CA VAL A 711 -4.81 9.36 -35.00
C VAL A 711 -4.97 10.11 -36.31
N VAL A 712 -4.35 9.59 -37.37
CA VAL A 712 -4.52 10.14 -38.72
C VAL A 712 -5.89 9.74 -39.27
N ILE A 713 -6.64 10.70 -39.76
CA ILE A 713 -7.92 10.47 -40.44
C ILE A 713 -7.84 10.92 -41.90
N GLN A 714 -8.42 10.13 -42.77
CA GLN A 714 -8.51 10.43 -44.21
C GLN A 714 -9.73 11.31 -44.48
N PRO A 715 -9.75 12.10 -45.59
CA PRO A 715 -10.93 12.85 -45.97
C PRO A 715 -12.18 11.94 -46.06
N GLY A 716 -13.29 12.37 -45.46
CA GLY A 716 -14.56 11.67 -45.48
C GLY A 716 -14.72 10.61 -44.37
N ALA A 717 -13.74 10.44 -43.49
CA ALA A 717 -13.89 9.60 -42.29
C ALA A 717 -14.99 10.18 -41.37
N ARG A 718 -15.83 9.32 -40.80
CA ARG A 718 -17.01 9.74 -40.01
C ARG A 718 -16.95 9.40 -38.54
N GLU A 719 -16.22 8.32 -38.22
CA GLU A 719 -16.20 7.78 -36.87
C GLU A 719 -14.80 7.32 -36.48
N VAL A 720 -14.40 7.65 -35.26
CA VAL A 720 -13.18 7.12 -34.67
C VAL A 720 -13.50 6.50 -33.32
N ARG A 721 -13.20 5.21 -33.18
CA ARG A 721 -13.36 4.45 -31.94
C ARG A 721 -12.00 4.14 -31.34
N PHE A 722 -11.79 4.59 -30.11
CA PHE A 722 -10.64 4.21 -29.30
C PHE A 722 -11.06 3.08 -28.36
N SER A 723 -10.29 1.98 -28.29
CA SER A 723 -10.54 0.82 -27.44
C SER A 723 -9.29 0.41 -26.70
N PHE A 724 -9.43 0.03 -25.42
CA PHE A 724 -8.31 -0.37 -24.58
C PHE A 724 -8.19 -1.88 -24.46
N GLU A 725 -7.08 -2.44 -24.93
CA GLU A 725 -6.78 -3.88 -24.90
C GLU A 725 -5.37 -4.15 -24.36
N SER A 726 -5.25 -4.41 -23.06
CA SER A 726 -3.97 -4.67 -22.45
C SER A 726 -3.42 -6.06 -22.74
N LYS A 727 -2.30 -6.13 -23.47
CA LYS A 727 -1.60 -7.40 -23.74
C LYS A 727 -1.02 -7.99 -22.44
N SER A 728 -0.49 -7.17 -21.53
CA SER A 728 0.10 -7.63 -20.28
C SER A 728 -0.94 -8.24 -19.34
N VAL A 729 -2.16 -7.69 -19.28
CA VAL A 729 -3.29 -8.28 -18.53
C VAL A 729 -3.69 -9.62 -19.14
N ARG A 730 -3.80 -9.73 -20.47
CA ARG A 730 -4.19 -10.95 -21.16
C ARG A 730 -3.18 -12.08 -20.95
N TRP A 731 -1.88 -11.83 -21.17
CA TRP A 731 -0.84 -12.83 -20.96
C TRP A 731 -0.69 -13.20 -19.48
N GLY A 732 -0.68 -12.20 -18.60
CA GLY A 732 -0.65 -12.43 -17.16
C GLY A 732 -1.84 -13.27 -16.69
N GLY A 733 -3.03 -13.01 -17.23
CA GLY A 733 -4.24 -13.78 -16.97
C GLY A 733 -4.10 -15.26 -17.34
N TRP A 734 -3.60 -15.57 -18.53
CA TRP A 734 -3.35 -16.96 -18.96
C TRP A 734 -2.30 -17.66 -18.08
N ILE A 735 -1.18 -16.99 -17.79
CA ILE A 735 -0.11 -17.55 -16.93
C ILE A 735 -0.68 -17.85 -15.53
N SER A 736 -1.42 -16.92 -14.94
CA SER A 736 -2.04 -17.13 -13.63
C SER A 736 -3.10 -18.23 -13.65
N ALA A 737 -3.94 -18.29 -14.66
CA ALA A 737 -5.00 -19.30 -14.76
C ALA A 737 -4.41 -20.71 -14.86
N ILE A 738 -3.41 -20.92 -15.73
CA ILE A 738 -2.67 -22.18 -15.84
C ILE A 738 -1.95 -22.48 -14.53
N GLY A 739 -1.31 -21.50 -13.92
CA GLY A 739 -0.64 -21.64 -12.64
C GLY A 739 -1.58 -22.10 -11.52
N TRP A 740 -2.75 -21.48 -11.39
CA TRP A 740 -3.77 -21.87 -10.41
C TRP A 740 -4.33 -23.27 -10.67
N LEU A 741 -4.56 -23.64 -11.93
CA LEU A 741 -4.96 -24.99 -12.29
C LEU A 741 -3.90 -26.01 -11.87
N CYS A 742 -2.63 -25.79 -12.22
CA CYS A 742 -1.52 -26.64 -11.82
C CYS A 742 -1.38 -26.72 -10.29
N TRP A 743 -1.58 -25.59 -9.58
CA TRP A 743 -1.53 -25.53 -8.13
C TRP A 743 -2.62 -26.39 -7.48
N VAL A 744 -3.86 -26.28 -7.95
CA VAL A 744 -5.01 -27.11 -7.48
C VAL A 744 -4.77 -28.58 -7.74
N LEU A 745 -4.35 -28.96 -8.97
CA LEU A 745 -4.07 -30.34 -9.34
C LEU A 745 -2.92 -30.93 -8.50
N THR A 746 -1.87 -30.15 -8.26
CA THR A 746 -0.75 -30.57 -7.40
C THR A 746 -1.22 -30.80 -5.96
N LEU A 747 -2.02 -29.91 -5.39
CA LEU A 747 -2.58 -30.10 -4.05
C LEU A 747 -3.49 -31.33 -3.98
N ALA A 748 -4.37 -31.52 -4.95
CA ALA A 748 -5.27 -32.68 -5.02
C ALA A 748 -4.46 -33.99 -5.12
N GLY A 749 -3.42 -34.03 -5.97
CA GLY A 749 -2.54 -35.19 -6.10
C GLY A 749 -1.69 -35.47 -4.85
N LEU A 750 -1.26 -34.43 -4.14
CA LEU A 750 -0.53 -34.56 -2.87
C LEU A 750 -1.44 -34.94 -1.69
N TRP A 751 -2.74 -34.68 -1.79
CA TRP A 751 -3.72 -35.05 -0.76
C TRP A 751 -4.18 -36.50 -0.91
N SER A 752 -4.32 -36.98 -2.16
CA SER A 752 -4.75 -38.36 -2.47
C SER A 752 -3.65 -39.41 -2.20
N LYS A 753 -2.39 -39.07 -2.41
CA LYS A 753 -1.24 -39.90 -2.04
C LYS A 753 -0.75 -39.41 -0.70
N GLN A 754 -0.75 -40.20 0.36
CA GLN A 754 -0.15 -39.85 1.65
C GLN A 754 1.27 -39.32 1.43
N GLY A 755 1.34 -38.05 1.22
CA GLY A 755 2.43 -37.11 0.95
C GLY A 755 3.80 -37.71 0.61
N TRP A 756 4.37 -37.20 -0.50
CA TRP A 756 5.80 -37.32 -0.76
C TRP A 756 6.57 -36.89 0.49
N GLN A 757 7.15 -37.89 1.22
CA GLN A 757 8.08 -37.62 2.28
C GLN A 757 9.46 -37.52 1.63
N PHE A 758 10.08 -36.36 1.67
CA PHE A 758 11.52 -36.31 1.50
C PHE A 758 12.13 -36.97 2.75
N SER A 759 12.64 -38.18 2.61
CA SER A 759 13.46 -38.78 3.63
C SER A 759 14.63 -37.84 3.93
N PRO A 760 15.04 -37.66 5.19
CA PRO A 760 16.26 -36.93 5.50
C PRO A 760 17.42 -37.64 4.81
N VAL A 761 18.02 -36.96 3.82
CA VAL A 761 19.28 -37.40 3.20
C VAL A 761 20.35 -37.42 4.30
N GLY A 762 21.04 -38.54 4.39
CA GLY A 762 21.96 -38.89 5.46
C GLY A 762 22.97 -37.83 5.87
N GLU A 763 23.30 -37.86 7.14
CA GLU A 763 24.39 -37.17 7.79
C GLU A 763 25.69 -37.42 7.02
N HIS A 764 26.16 -36.49 6.25
CA HIS A 764 27.58 -36.19 5.91
C HIS A 764 27.69 -35.37 4.65
N GLU A 765 27.60 -34.06 4.77
CA GLU A 765 28.31 -33.16 3.86
C GLU A 765 28.73 -31.84 4.57
N ARG A 766 29.97 -31.44 4.30
CA ARG A 766 30.76 -30.48 5.05
C ARG A 766 30.23 -29.05 5.03
N THR A 767 30.22 -28.43 6.20
CA THR A 767 29.64 -27.13 6.57
C THR A 767 30.16 -25.91 5.82
N GLY A 768 31.24 -25.96 5.06
CA GLY A 768 31.85 -24.80 4.38
C GLY A 768 31.12 -24.38 3.09
N HIS A 769 30.61 -25.34 2.32
CA HIS A 769 29.90 -25.05 1.06
C HIS A 769 28.46 -24.54 1.25
N THR A 770 27.82 -24.92 2.35
CA THR A 770 26.40 -24.63 2.62
C THR A 770 26.15 -23.15 2.89
N VAL A 771 27.09 -22.47 3.58
CA VAL A 771 26.97 -21.04 3.87
C VAL A 771 27.18 -20.20 2.61
N ALA A 772 28.16 -20.56 1.76
CA ALA A 772 28.40 -19.86 0.50
C ALA A 772 27.22 -20.01 -0.48
N ILE A 773 26.58 -21.18 -0.52
CA ILE A 773 25.41 -21.46 -1.34
C ILE A 773 24.16 -20.75 -0.79
N ALA A 774 23.96 -20.69 0.53
CA ALA A 774 22.86 -19.93 1.15
C ALA A 774 23.02 -18.41 0.91
N CYS A 775 24.24 -17.90 0.93
CA CYS A 775 24.54 -16.51 0.56
C CYS A 775 24.33 -16.26 -0.94
N ALA A 776 24.73 -17.18 -1.81
CA ALA A 776 24.53 -17.10 -3.26
C ALA A 776 23.04 -17.18 -3.63
N GLN A 777 22.23 -17.93 -2.90
CA GLN A 777 20.80 -18.07 -3.11
C GLN A 777 20.01 -16.92 -2.46
N GLY A 778 20.45 -16.35 -1.36
CA GLY A 778 19.99 -15.05 -0.88
C GLY A 778 20.21 -13.97 -1.94
N ALA A 779 21.37 -13.98 -2.59
CA ALA A 779 21.68 -13.14 -3.74
C ALA A 779 20.80 -13.47 -4.96
N LEU A 780 20.42 -14.74 -5.18
CA LEU A 780 19.49 -15.15 -6.25
C LEU A 780 18.06 -14.68 -5.98
N VAL A 781 17.59 -14.70 -4.73
CA VAL A 781 16.28 -14.14 -4.35
C VAL A 781 16.29 -12.62 -4.53
N VAL A 782 17.37 -11.95 -4.17
CA VAL A 782 17.57 -10.51 -4.42
C VAL A 782 17.71 -10.24 -5.92
N PHE A 783 18.37 -11.13 -6.68
CA PHE A 783 18.51 -11.07 -8.13
C PHE A 783 17.19 -11.33 -8.85
N LEU A 784 16.43 -12.35 -8.46
CA LEU A 784 15.10 -12.64 -9.02
C LEU A 784 14.11 -11.52 -8.67
N TYR A 785 14.21 -10.95 -7.49
CA TYR A 785 13.48 -9.76 -7.13
C TYR A 785 13.95 -8.55 -7.97
N GLY A 786 15.26 -8.35 -8.12
CA GLY A 786 15.82 -7.32 -9.00
C GLY A 786 15.45 -7.54 -10.48
N ALA A 787 15.31 -8.79 -10.92
CA ALA A 787 14.80 -9.16 -12.23
C ALA A 787 13.28 -8.88 -12.35
N CYS A 788 12.48 -9.19 -11.34
CA CYS A 788 11.06 -8.85 -11.31
C CYS A 788 10.83 -7.32 -11.30
N VAL A 789 11.72 -6.55 -10.67
CA VAL A 789 11.66 -5.08 -10.64
C VAL A 789 12.35 -4.46 -11.86
N ARG A 790 13.27 -5.16 -12.53
CA ARG A 790 14.00 -4.73 -13.73
C ARG A 790 13.64 -5.48 -15.01
N TRP A 791 12.54 -6.20 -15.04
CA TRP A 791 12.01 -6.83 -16.27
C TRP A 791 12.01 -5.93 -17.52
N PRO A 792 12.05 -4.58 -17.42
CA PRO A 792 12.23 -3.68 -18.56
C PRO A 792 13.41 -3.97 -19.47
N LEU A 793 14.49 -4.53 -18.93
CA LEU A 793 15.66 -4.89 -19.74
C LEU A 793 15.50 -6.18 -20.55
N TRP A 794 14.48 -6.99 -20.22
CA TRP A 794 14.21 -8.30 -20.86
C TRP A 794 13.09 -8.22 -21.91
N SER A 795 12.21 -7.20 -21.86
CA SER A 795 11.22 -6.96 -22.93
C SER A 795 11.87 -6.69 -24.27
N GLY A 796 12.95 -5.90 -24.28
CA GLY A 796 13.79 -5.72 -25.47
C GLY A 796 14.53 -6.97 -25.95
N ALA A 797 14.75 -7.97 -25.10
CA ALA A 797 15.32 -9.26 -25.47
C ALA A 797 14.26 -10.22 -26.04
N LEU A 798 13.02 -10.16 -25.54
CA LEU A 798 11.88 -10.94 -26.07
C LEU A 798 11.43 -10.39 -27.44
N GLU A 799 11.43 -9.07 -27.65
CA GLU A 799 11.20 -8.49 -28.98
C GLU A 799 12.30 -8.89 -29.97
N ARG A 800 13.56 -8.93 -29.54
CA ARG A 800 14.67 -9.43 -30.39
C ARG A 800 14.57 -10.93 -30.66
N MET A 801 14.09 -11.73 -29.73
CA MET A 801 13.77 -13.15 -29.95
C MET A 801 12.59 -13.36 -30.90
N GLN A 802 11.53 -12.53 -30.81
CA GLN A 802 10.42 -12.56 -31.74
C GLN A 802 10.83 -12.15 -33.17
N VAL A 803 11.71 -11.16 -33.29
CA VAL A 803 12.33 -10.77 -34.59
C VAL A 803 13.18 -11.91 -35.13
N LEU A 804 13.93 -12.63 -34.30
CA LEU A 804 14.73 -13.79 -34.73
C LEU A 804 13.87 -15.03 -35.10
N MET A 805 12.72 -15.22 -34.44
CA MET A 805 11.79 -16.31 -34.79
C MET A 805 10.94 -16.01 -36.04
N ASN A 806 10.74 -14.76 -36.41
CA ASN A 806 10.08 -14.35 -37.64
C ASN A 806 10.99 -14.32 -38.88
N TRP A 807 12.31 -14.59 -38.72
CA TRP A 807 13.27 -14.73 -39.84
C TRP A 807 13.53 -16.19 -40.23
N GLY A 808 12.78 -17.13 -39.68
CA GLY A 808 12.90 -18.56 -39.97
C GLY A 808 11.65 -19.21 -40.58
N GLY A 809 10.78 -18.38 -41.20
CA GLY A 809 9.60 -18.88 -41.91
C GLY A 809 9.48 -18.30 -43.30
#